data_6d9c3bbaf15806e8f3b27c46afa61e65
#
_entry.id   6d9c3bbaf15806e8f3b27c46afa61e65
#
_cell.length_a   1.000
_cell.length_b   1.000
_cell.length_c   1.000
_cell.angle_alpha   90.00
_cell.angle_beta   90.00
_cell.angle_gamma   90.00
#
_symmetry.space_group_name_H-M   'P 1'
#
loop_
_entity.id
_entity.type
_entity.pdbx_description
1 polymer ?
#
loop_
_entity_poly.entity_id
_entity_poly.type
_entity_poly.pdbx_seq_one_letter_code
_entity_poly.pdbx_strand_id
1 'polypeptide(L)'
;MMRQWLRFACLGVVIGSVLAAQGVSEAPSLPPRLMLDTQDATAWSGGTLDTENRCPDGNRSATIRWEHATAPALRAVTWPRDWTGPHNAIEFWLHSQNETNASFVILFNSENPATDGQDYYATTIKLSFIGWRKFIIPLKSMAPARTPLGWNQITGVVFTAEGWGNTPDPRSVVNLGPVRLVTLQAERGPRLTDQEFFDCLDLDYPGLEAVKAAVAAGDFAAAKSAFVEHLKTRETPRWHFDWRQGSSPTSRNPGFNLEMADKFAANCLVSCGIWHPFGERIEWDLNPTENHYHEWTWGLSRHVFWQELGKAYWASGDEKYARAFVAQLRSWIIDNPVPFNAGNVPFSRWRTIETGIRAYSSWPDAFHYFLGSPSFDEDSIILMVKSFYEHAVHLRSFPQSNNWLCMEMNGLYHIGTLFPEFKEASAWREYAARRLHEEMSRQVYPDGAQVELAPGYHGVVLENFLGAWKLARLNRQTLPADYVPQLERMYGMYLNVTSPAGQAPAVNDSGWSDTRAPLREAAELFPKRTDFLYWGTGGRQGTPPAFTSTFMPYAGWFIMRSGWGPQDLWLHFEAGPFGAGHQHEDKLSFVIHAYGARLLTEGGVYAYDDSQWRRYVLSAAAHNVVRVDGLDQNRRAAPRFNLTEQPLDNRWLTNDRFDFAEGIYDEGFGPELELKVSHSRAILFVKPFYWLLFDVMAPPDDLEHEYTTWFHFNTDQALKLENFNGFLSARPNSANLLIAPLQPEGLEVRNLCGQEQPEVQGWVPAEGLRCRPVATPTFVRKARGAFAEAYLLCPVKSHNYLNINKINRINENCFELLFADGVRHTIRFTLGDRYLKSLEWKSFDPDGTLTSSIVIE
;
A
#
# COMPACT_ATOMS: atom_id res chain seq x y z
N MET A 1 26.48 -27.01 39.26
CA MET A 1 26.85 -28.44 39.39
C MET A 1 26.80 -29.04 37.99
N MET A 2 27.99 -29.54 37.61
CA MET A 2 28.31 -30.62 36.67
C MET A 2 27.70 -30.54 35.27
N ARG A 3 28.44 -30.18 34.17
CA ARG A 3 29.64 -30.79 33.54
C ARG A 3 29.55 -32.29 33.28
N GLN A 4 29.78 -32.60 31.97
CA GLN A 4 30.30 -33.82 31.30
C GLN A 4 29.21 -34.58 30.52
N TRP A 5 29.39 -35.12 29.31
CA TRP A 5 30.51 -35.40 28.35
C TRP A 5 29.81 -35.88 27.10
N LEU A 6 30.30 -35.62 25.86
CA LEU A 6 31.01 -36.63 25.08
C LEU A 6 31.48 -36.00 23.74
N ARG A 7 32.77 -36.09 23.52
CA ARG A 7 33.43 -35.95 22.22
C ARG A 7 33.23 -37.24 21.47
N PHE A 8 32.89 -37.18 20.15
CA PHE A 8 33.30 -38.16 19.18
C PHE A 8 33.89 -37.45 17.99
N ALA A 9 35.20 -37.72 17.80
CA ALA A 9 35.93 -37.43 16.56
C ALA A 9 35.62 -38.56 15.57
N CYS A 10 35.30 -38.23 14.32
CA CYS A 10 35.43 -39.13 13.20
C CYS A 10 36.04 -38.41 12.02
N LEU A 11 37.09 -39.04 11.57
CA LEU A 11 37.96 -38.79 10.44
C LEU A 11 37.21 -38.40 9.19
N GLY A 12 37.87 -37.49 8.44
CA GLY A 12 37.49 -37.13 7.09
C GLY A 12 37.65 -38.28 6.10
N VAL A 13 36.71 -38.35 5.21
CA VAL A 13 36.91 -38.91 3.86
C VAL A 13 36.47 -37.83 2.89
N VAL A 14 37.43 -37.21 2.27
CA VAL A 14 37.24 -36.38 1.07
C VAL A 14 36.90 -37.34 -0.07
N ILE A 15 35.63 -37.41 -0.42
CA ILE A 15 35.22 -37.94 -1.72
C ILE A 15 34.80 -36.72 -2.53
N GLY A 16 35.71 -36.28 -3.39
CA GLY A 16 35.40 -35.34 -4.46
C GLY A 16 34.47 -36.03 -5.44
N SER A 17 33.16 -35.76 -5.32
CA SER A 17 32.22 -36.02 -6.39
C SER A 17 32.20 -34.79 -7.29
N VAL A 18 32.95 -34.86 -8.37
CA VAL A 18 32.75 -34.07 -9.57
C VAL A 18 31.34 -34.44 -10.05
N LEU A 19 30.34 -33.65 -9.69
CA LEU A 19 29.06 -33.63 -10.38
C LEU A 19 29.31 -32.97 -11.74
N ALA A 20 29.68 -33.80 -12.71
CA ALA A 20 29.55 -33.47 -14.10
C ALA A 20 28.10 -32.98 -14.30
N ALA A 21 27.94 -31.75 -14.80
CA ALA A 21 26.70 -31.25 -15.34
C ALA A 21 26.26 -32.25 -16.44
N GLN A 22 25.44 -33.22 -16.08
CA GLN A 22 24.64 -33.91 -17.05
C GLN A 22 23.66 -32.88 -17.59
N GLY A 23 23.95 -32.42 -18.82
CA GLY A 23 22.98 -31.74 -19.62
C GLY A 23 21.69 -32.57 -19.59
N VAL A 24 20.64 -32.01 -18.99
CA VAL A 24 19.31 -32.58 -19.10
C VAL A 24 18.98 -32.51 -20.57
N SER A 25 19.04 -33.64 -21.24
CA SER A 25 18.53 -33.82 -22.60
C SER A 25 17.08 -33.33 -22.56
N GLU A 26 16.80 -32.21 -23.21
CA GLU A 26 15.44 -31.76 -23.45
C GLU A 26 14.71 -32.89 -24.16
N ALA A 27 13.71 -33.45 -23.51
CA ALA A 27 12.79 -34.35 -24.21
C ALA A 27 12.17 -33.56 -25.37
N PRO A 28 12.15 -34.09 -26.61
CA PRO A 28 11.67 -33.34 -27.76
C PRO A 28 10.26 -32.86 -27.47
N SER A 29 10.04 -31.52 -27.53
CA SER A 29 8.70 -30.94 -27.41
C SER A 29 7.82 -31.52 -28.51
N LEU A 30 6.66 -32.03 -28.14
CA LEU A 30 5.69 -32.49 -29.13
C LEU A 30 5.28 -31.33 -30.05
N PRO A 31 5.15 -31.56 -31.37
CA PRO A 31 4.80 -30.48 -32.27
C PRO A 31 3.41 -29.90 -31.91
N PRO A 32 3.24 -28.56 -31.99
CA PRO A 32 1.96 -27.92 -31.74
C PRO A 32 0.83 -28.52 -32.58
N ARG A 33 -0.33 -28.78 -31.98
CA ARG A 33 -1.52 -29.27 -32.68
C ARG A 33 -2.45 -28.11 -33.03
N LEU A 34 -2.70 -27.88 -34.32
CA LEU A 34 -3.64 -26.88 -34.78
C LEU A 34 -5.07 -27.25 -34.36
N MET A 35 -5.77 -26.34 -33.70
CA MET A 35 -7.13 -26.52 -33.20
C MET A 35 -8.14 -25.64 -33.93
N LEU A 36 -7.81 -24.36 -34.15
CA LEU A 36 -8.65 -23.45 -34.95
C LEU A 36 -7.78 -22.80 -36.01
N ASP A 37 -8.19 -22.96 -37.25
CA ASP A 37 -7.50 -22.40 -38.42
C ASP A 37 -8.07 -20.99 -38.72
N THR A 38 -7.21 -20.05 -39.03
CA THR A 38 -7.59 -18.68 -39.40
C THR A 38 -7.41 -18.41 -40.89
N GLN A 39 -7.03 -19.41 -41.69
CA GLN A 39 -6.87 -19.28 -43.14
C GLN A 39 -8.22 -19.49 -43.87
N ASP A 40 -9.21 -20.08 -43.21
CA ASP A 40 -10.55 -20.31 -43.76
C ASP A 40 -11.56 -19.34 -43.11
N ALA A 41 -11.99 -18.34 -43.89
CA ALA A 41 -12.98 -17.37 -43.43
C ALA A 41 -14.34 -18.00 -43.06
N THR A 42 -14.70 -19.15 -43.66
CA THR A 42 -15.99 -19.81 -43.39
C THR A 42 -16.01 -20.54 -42.05
N ALA A 43 -14.83 -20.75 -41.45
CA ALA A 43 -14.70 -21.33 -40.12
C ALA A 43 -15.02 -20.36 -38.99
N TRP A 44 -15.31 -19.10 -39.33
CA TRP A 44 -15.54 -18.05 -38.33
C TRP A 44 -16.78 -17.20 -38.64
N SER A 45 -17.47 -16.76 -37.61
CA SER A 45 -18.55 -15.77 -37.69
C SER A 45 -18.24 -14.57 -36.77
N GLY A 46 -18.57 -13.37 -37.21
CA GLY A 46 -18.30 -12.12 -36.49
C GLY A 46 -16.93 -11.49 -36.78
N GLY A 47 -16.17 -12.06 -37.73
CA GLY A 47 -14.90 -11.54 -38.19
C GLY A 47 -14.70 -11.68 -39.69
N THR A 48 -13.64 -11.10 -40.24
CA THR A 48 -13.28 -11.17 -41.66
C THR A 48 -11.85 -11.66 -41.82
N LEU A 49 -11.58 -12.38 -42.94
CA LEU A 49 -10.23 -12.84 -43.26
C LEU A 49 -9.33 -11.63 -43.56
N ASP A 50 -8.17 -11.59 -42.95
CA ASP A 50 -7.14 -10.60 -43.22
C ASP A 50 -5.86 -11.32 -43.66
N THR A 51 -5.48 -11.04 -44.93
CA THR A 51 -4.29 -11.61 -45.58
C THR A 51 -3.11 -10.64 -45.59
N GLU A 52 -3.31 -9.40 -45.16
CA GLU A 52 -2.28 -8.38 -45.11
C GLU A 52 -1.58 -8.37 -43.77
N ASN A 53 -2.35 -8.31 -42.68
CA ASN A 53 -1.81 -8.35 -41.32
C ASN A 53 -1.57 -9.82 -40.86
N ARG A 54 -0.48 -10.39 -41.33
CA ARG A 54 -0.18 -11.82 -41.12
C ARG A 54 0.43 -12.10 -39.77
N CYS A 55 0.03 -13.23 -39.19
CA CYS A 55 0.51 -13.74 -37.92
C CYS A 55 2.04 -13.98 -37.95
N PRO A 56 2.81 -13.58 -36.93
CA PRO A 56 4.26 -13.85 -36.82
C PRO A 56 4.55 -15.27 -36.27
N ASP A 57 3.78 -16.27 -36.69
CA ASP A 57 3.85 -17.65 -36.21
C ASP A 57 4.86 -18.53 -36.98
N GLY A 58 5.82 -17.94 -37.69
CA GLY A 58 6.79 -18.62 -38.54
C GLY A 58 6.22 -18.99 -39.92
N ASN A 59 4.93 -19.31 -40.03
CA ASN A 59 4.26 -19.62 -41.27
C ASN A 59 3.63 -18.41 -41.94
N ARG A 60 3.63 -17.27 -41.27
CA ARG A 60 2.94 -16.04 -41.70
C ARG A 60 1.48 -16.31 -42.08
N SER A 61 0.79 -17.05 -41.21
CA SER A 61 -0.62 -17.42 -41.40
C SER A 61 -1.52 -16.20 -41.58
N ALA A 62 -2.54 -16.27 -42.42
CA ALA A 62 -3.60 -15.26 -42.47
C ALA A 62 -4.35 -15.24 -41.11
N THR A 63 -5.03 -14.14 -40.83
CA THR A 63 -5.65 -13.89 -39.54
C THR A 63 -7.15 -13.59 -39.70
N ILE A 64 -7.92 -13.71 -38.63
CA ILE A 64 -9.30 -13.23 -38.58
C ILE A 64 -9.30 -11.87 -37.92
N ARG A 65 -9.67 -10.85 -38.69
CA ARG A 65 -9.90 -9.49 -38.18
C ARG A 65 -11.28 -9.41 -37.54
N TRP A 66 -11.28 -8.97 -36.30
CA TRP A 66 -12.49 -8.78 -35.49
C TRP A 66 -12.55 -7.34 -34.97
N GLU A 67 -13.67 -6.65 -35.28
CA GLU A 67 -13.94 -5.29 -34.85
C GLU A 67 -15.09 -5.29 -33.85
N HIS A 68 -14.86 -4.83 -32.63
CA HIS A 68 -15.89 -4.79 -31.58
C HIS A 68 -17.05 -3.84 -31.94
N ALA A 69 -16.81 -2.86 -32.82
CA ALA A 69 -17.87 -1.97 -33.33
C ALA A 69 -18.90 -2.69 -34.21
N THR A 70 -18.50 -3.75 -34.91
CA THR A 70 -19.35 -4.44 -35.90
C THR A 70 -19.92 -5.74 -35.38
N ALA A 71 -19.20 -6.42 -34.49
CA ALA A 71 -19.62 -7.69 -33.90
C ALA A 71 -19.15 -7.77 -32.44
N PRO A 72 -20.06 -7.95 -31.47
CA PRO A 72 -19.68 -8.10 -30.05
C PRO A 72 -18.99 -9.43 -29.78
N ALA A 73 -19.08 -10.42 -30.66
CA ALA A 73 -18.44 -11.72 -30.50
C ALA A 73 -17.91 -12.27 -31.82
N LEU A 74 -16.73 -12.91 -31.73
CA LEU A 74 -16.13 -13.75 -32.76
C LEU A 74 -16.32 -15.21 -32.36
N ARG A 75 -16.90 -16.04 -33.25
CA ARG A 75 -17.26 -17.43 -32.96
C ARG A 75 -16.59 -18.37 -33.96
N ALA A 76 -16.01 -19.44 -33.49
CA ALA A 76 -15.64 -20.54 -34.34
C ALA A 76 -16.93 -21.26 -34.83
N VAL A 77 -17.05 -21.50 -36.12
CA VAL A 77 -18.17 -22.26 -36.75
C VAL A 77 -17.86 -23.75 -36.72
N THR A 78 -16.56 -24.08 -36.84
CA THR A 78 -16.08 -25.46 -36.74
C THR A 78 -14.95 -25.54 -35.72
N TRP A 79 -14.96 -26.56 -34.89
CA TRP A 79 -13.95 -26.81 -33.86
C TRP A 79 -13.78 -28.30 -33.57
N PRO A 80 -12.57 -28.74 -33.18
CA PRO A 80 -12.39 -30.09 -32.64
C PRO A 80 -13.11 -30.22 -31.29
N ARG A 81 -13.78 -31.35 -31.08
CA ARG A 81 -14.45 -31.61 -29.79
C ARG A 81 -13.47 -31.95 -28.66
N ASP A 82 -12.37 -32.60 -28.99
CA ASP A 82 -11.37 -33.05 -28.04
C ASP A 82 -10.15 -32.13 -28.04
N TRP A 83 -9.95 -31.44 -26.89
CA TRP A 83 -8.82 -30.55 -26.59
C TRP A 83 -7.90 -31.18 -25.54
N THR A 84 -7.90 -32.50 -25.42
CA THR A 84 -7.01 -33.25 -24.53
C THR A 84 -5.80 -33.82 -25.30
N GLY A 85 -5.03 -34.68 -24.63
CA GLY A 85 -3.88 -35.37 -25.14
C GLY A 85 -2.61 -34.97 -24.36
N PRO A 86 -1.45 -35.06 -24.94
CA PRO A 86 -0.20 -34.72 -24.25
C PRO A 86 0.02 -33.21 -24.09
N HIS A 87 -0.83 -32.39 -24.72
CA HIS A 87 -0.78 -30.95 -24.65
C HIS A 87 -1.58 -30.43 -23.44
N ASN A 88 -1.11 -29.36 -22.81
CA ASN A 88 -1.67 -28.83 -21.57
C ASN A 88 -1.96 -27.33 -21.62
N ALA A 89 -1.74 -26.66 -22.76
CA ALA A 89 -2.02 -25.24 -22.96
C ALA A 89 -2.50 -24.94 -24.37
N ILE A 90 -3.20 -23.82 -24.55
CA ILE A 90 -3.51 -23.23 -25.86
C ILE A 90 -2.50 -22.11 -26.15
N GLU A 91 -2.12 -22.00 -27.42
CA GLU A 91 -1.28 -20.92 -27.92
C GLU A 91 -1.97 -20.22 -29.10
N PHE A 92 -1.92 -18.87 -29.13
CA PHE A 92 -2.34 -18.09 -30.29
C PHE A 92 -1.63 -16.73 -30.29
N TRP A 93 -1.58 -16.08 -31.44
CA TRP A 93 -1.15 -14.71 -31.56
C TRP A 93 -2.38 -13.81 -31.72
N LEU A 94 -2.32 -12.64 -31.09
CA LEU A 94 -3.33 -11.60 -31.19
C LEU A 94 -2.64 -10.27 -31.52
N HIS A 95 -3.09 -9.58 -32.56
CA HIS A 95 -2.70 -8.22 -32.84
C HIS A 95 -3.79 -7.26 -32.35
N SER A 96 -3.41 -6.21 -31.67
CA SER A 96 -4.33 -5.11 -31.36
C SER A 96 -3.89 -3.85 -32.10
N GLN A 97 -4.80 -3.21 -32.81
CA GLN A 97 -4.51 -1.95 -33.49
C GLN A 97 -4.40 -0.77 -32.53
N ASN A 98 -5.18 -0.82 -31.44
CA ASN A 98 -5.28 0.25 -30.48
C ASN A 98 -5.16 -0.31 -29.04
N GLU A 99 -4.50 0.40 -28.15
CA GLU A 99 -4.54 0.14 -26.72
C GLU A 99 -5.83 0.75 -26.13
N THR A 100 -6.90 -0.03 -26.13
CA THR A 100 -8.20 0.43 -25.61
C THR A 100 -8.40 0.16 -24.13
N ASN A 101 -7.60 -0.72 -23.55
CA ASN A 101 -7.78 -1.29 -22.20
C ASN A 101 -9.13 -2.04 -22.01
N ALA A 102 -9.91 -2.22 -23.06
CA ALA A 102 -11.08 -3.07 -23.06
C ALA A 102 -10.69 -4.54 -22.86
N SER A 103 -11.61 -5.34 -22.37
CA SER A 103 -11.41 -6.78 -22.20
C SER A 103 -12.43 -7.57 -23.01
N PHE A 104 -12.04 -8.79 -23.38
CA PHE A 104 -12.95 -9.79 -23.91
C PHE A 104 -12.68 -11.14 -23.26
N VAL A 105 -13.69 -12.03 -23.29
CA VAL A 105 -13.60 -13.37 -22.69
C VAL A 105 -13.49 -14.40 -23.82
N ILE A 106 -12.64 -15.39 -23.64
CA ILE A 106 -12.62 -16.61 -24.46
C ILE A 106 -13.37 -17.69 -23.70
N LEU A 107 -14.39 -18.26 -24.32
CA LEU A 107 -15.24 -19.30 -23.77
C LEU A 107 -14.99 -20.61 -24.56
N PHE A 108 -14.74 -21.66 -23.83
CA PHE A 108 -14.74 -23.03 -24.33
C PHE A 108 -15.94 -23.74 -23.73
N ASN A 109 -17.06 -23.75 -24.48
CA ASN A 109 -18.29 -24.38 -24.00
C ASN A 109 -18.09 -25.88 -23.90
N SER A 110 -18.58 -26.49 -22.83
CA SER A 110 -18.55 -27.94 -22.57
C SER A 110 -19.81 -28.29 -21.85
N GLU A 111 -20.93 -28.21 -22.60
CA GLU A 111 -22.29 -28.27 -22.08
C GLU A 111 -22.61 -29.62 -21.41
N ASN A 112 -23.12 -29.53 -20.18
CA ASN A 112 -23.55 -30.66 -19.40
C ASN A 112 -25.10 -30.71 -19.38
N PRO A 113 -25.73 -31.73 -20.01
CA PRO A 113 -27.18 -31.81 -20.04
C PRO A 113 -27.88 -31.96 -18.67
N ALA A 114 -27.10 -32.23 -17.61
CA ALA A 114 -27.61 -32.37 -16.25
C ALA A 114 -27.73 -31.04 -15.51
N THR A 115 -27.28 -29.92 -16.11
CA THR A 115 -27.29 -28.57 -15.49
C THR A 115 -28.12 -27.60 -16.33
N ASP A 116 -28.85 -26.71 -15.68
CA ASP A 116 -29.51 -25.59 -16.34
C ASP A 116 -28.52 -24.47 -16.67
N GLY A 117 -28.45 -24.03 -17.93
CA GLY A 117 -27.61 -22.93 -18.42
C GLY A 117 -26.28 -23.42 -19.00
N GLN A 118 -25.37 -22.47 -19.33
CA GLN A 118 -24.13 -22.76 -20.04
C GLN A 118 -23.01 -23.23 -19.11
N ASP A 119 -22.38 -24.37 -19.50
CA ASP A 119 -21.20 -24.92 -18.86
C ASP A 119 -19.98 -24.68 -19.74
N TYR A 120 -18.93 -24.02 -19.19
CA TYR A 120 -17.76 -23.61 -19.97
C TYR A 120 -16.50 -23.46 -19.13
N TYR A 121 -15.36 -23.39 -19.82
CA TYR A 121 -14.10 -22.88 -19.30
C TYR A 121 -13.88 -21.49 -19.88
N ALA A 122 -13.39 -20.55 -19.06
CA ALA A 122 -13.22 -19.16 -19.48
C ALA A 122 -11.85 -18.58 -19.10
N THR A 123 -11.39 -17.67 -19.95
CA THR A 123 -10.27 -16.77 -19.65
C THR A 123 -10.52 -15.39 -20.24
N THR A 124 -9.99 -14.34 -19.59
CA THR A 124 -10.18 -12.95 -20.02
C THR A 124 -8.89 -12.41 -20.63
N ILE A 125 -8.99 -11.75 -21.76
CA ILE A 125 -7.88 -11.03 -22.41
C ILE A 125 -8.15 -9.54 -22.34
N LYS A 126 -7.16 -8.77 -21.89
CA LYS A 126 -7.18 -7.31 -21.86
C LYS A 126 -6.36 -6.72 -23.00
N LEU A 127 -6.95 -5.76 -23.73
CA LEU A 127 -6.30 -5.08 -24.86
C LEU A 127 -5.46 -3.89 -24.37
N SER A 128 -4.46 -4.17 -23.53
CA SER A 128 -3.50 -3.20 -22.96
C SER A 128 -2.19 -3.15 -23.75
N PHE A 129 -2.24 -3.35 -25.06
CA PHE A 129 -1.09 -3.37 -25.94
C PHE A 129 -1.47 -2.96 -27.37
N ILE A 130 -0.45 -2.57 -28.16
CA ILE A 130 -0.53 -2.34 -29.59
C ILE A 130 0.41 -3.32 -30.27
N GLY A 131 0.05 -3.78 -31.48
CA GLY A 131 0.85 -4.73 -32.25
C GLY A 131 0.58 -6.19 -31.88
N TRP A 132 1.52 -7.07 -32.26
CA TRP A 132 1.41 -8.50 -32.07
C TRP A 132 1.83 -8.94 -30.66
N ARG A 133 1.01 -9.80 -30.04
CA ARG A 133 1.35 -10.48 -28.78
C ARG A 133 1.00 -11.96 -28.89
N LYS A 134 1.93 -12.81 -28.41
CA LYS A 134 1.71 -14.24 -28.26
C LYS A 134 1.03 -14.53 -26.93
N PHE A 135 0.01 -15.33 -26.95
CA PHE A 135 -0.70 -15.81 -25.77
C PHE A 135 -0.50 -17.31 -25.62
N ILE A 136 -0.12 -17.76 -24.44
CA ILE A 136 -0.08 -19.16 -24.06
C ILE A 136 -0.86 -19.30 -22.77
N ILE A 137 -1.92 -20.10 -22.77
CA ILE A 137 -2.85 -20.21 -21.64
C ILE A 137 -2.95 -21.67 -21.22
N PRO A 138 -2.45 -22.05 -20.04
CA PRO A 138 -2.59 -23.40 -19.53
C PRO A 138 -4.07 -23.77 -19.39
N LEU A 139 -4.48 -24.95 -19.83
CA LEU A 139 -5.87 -25.39 -19.73
C LEU A 139 -6.36 -25.39 -18.26
N LYS A 140 -5.49 -25.77 -17.33
CA LYS A 140 -5.77 -25.78 -15.89
C LYS A 140 -6.00 -24.39 -15.28
N SER A 141 -5.58 -23.31 -15.94
CA SER A 141 -5.73 -21.93 -15.45
C SER A 141 -7.05 -21.29 -15.84
N MET A 142 -7.81 -21.94 -16.72
CA MET A 142 -9.13 -21.45 -17.15
C MET A 142 -10.19 -21.79 -16.12
N ALA A 143 -10.90 -20.77 -15.64
CA ALA A 143 -11.94 -20.94 -14.64
C ALA A 143 -13.13 -21.76 -15.20
N PRO A 144 -13.54 -22.87 -14.56
CA PRO A 144 -14.77 -23.57 -14.91
C PRO A 144 -15.98 -22.78 -14.39
N ALA A 145 -17.00 -22.66 -15.21
CA ALA A 145 -18.31 -22.17 -14.81
C ALA A 145 -19.28 -23.35 -14.76
N ARG A 146 -19.94 -23.49 -13.61
CA ARG A 146 -20.82 -24.61 -13.29
C ARG A 146 -20.09 -25.96 -13.36
N THR A 147 -20.57 -26.95 -14.15
CA THR A 147 -20.04 -28.32 -14.22
C THR A 147 -19.73 -28.74 -15.64
N PRO A 148 -18.75 -28.13 -16.34
CA PRO A 148 -18.42 -28.54 -17.71
C PRO A 148 -17.99 -30.01 -17.78
N LEU A 149 -18.38 -30.71 -18.84
CA LEU A 149 -18.10 -32.13 -19.02
C LEU A 149 -16.61 -32.47 -19.17
N GLY A 150 -15.78 -31.50 -19.56
CA GLY A 150 -14.35 -31.69 -19.71
C GLY A 150 -13.81 -31.20 -21.04
N TRP A 151 -12.48 -31.06 -21.11
CA TRP A 151 -11.76 -30.62 -22.30
C TRP A 151 -11.86 -31.56 -23.50
N ASN A 152 -12.29 -32.80 -23.32
CA ASN A 152 -12.59 -33.77 -24.37
C ASN A 152 -14.01 -33.63 -24.93
N GLN A 153 -14.81 -32.69 -24.43
CA GLN A 153 -16.22 -32.51 -24.75
C GLN A 153 -16.55 -31.05 -25.07
N ILE A 154 -15.69 -30.35 -25.80
CA ILE A 154 -15.91 -28.96 -26.19
C ILE A 154 -17.03 -28.88 -27.23
N THR A 155 -18.05 -28.08 -26.95
CA THR A 155 -19.27 -27.89 -27.77
C THR A 155 -19.30 -26.50 -28.45
N GLY A 156 -18.34 -25.64 -28.22
CA GLY A 156 -18.21 -24.34 -28.86
C GLY A 156 -17.01 -23.54 -28.38
N VAL A 157 -16.50 -22.65 -29.24
CA VAL A 157 -15.45 -21.69 -28.89
C VAL A 157 -15.87 -20.30 -29.30
N VAL A 158 -15.89 -19.38 -28.34
CA VAL A 158 -16.37 -18.00 -28.51
C VAL A 158 -15.40 -17.01 -27.89
N PHE A 159 -15.09 -15.96 -28.63
CA PHE A 159 -14.41 -14.78 -28.14
C PHE A 159 -15.47 -13.67 -28.02
N THR A 160 -15.77 -13.17 -26.82
CA THR A 160 -16.85 -12.18 -26.64
C THR A 160 -16.39 -10.96 -25.89
N ALA A 161 -16.68 -9.78 -26.43
CA ALA A 161 -16.42 -8.49 -25.82
C ALA A 161 -17.58 -8.00 -24.93
N GLU A 162 -18.71 -8.71 -24.91
CA GLU A 162 -19.88 -8.41 -24.09
C GLU A 162 -20.13 -9.49 -23.03
N GLY A 163 -20.76 -9.11 -21.93
CA GLY A 163 -21.02 -10.01 -20.79
C GLY A 163 -19.83 -10.11 -19.82
N TRP A 164 -20.00 -10.81 -18.70
CA TRP A 164 -18.98 -10.96 -17.65
C TRP A 164 -18.40 -9.63 -17.15
N GLY A 165 -19.23 -8.55 -17.15
CA GLY A 165 -18.79 -7.20 -16.78
C GLY A 165 -18.09 -6.42 -17.90
N ASN A 166 -17.95 -7.00 -19.10
CA ASN A 166 -17.34 -6.32 -20.24
C ASN A 166 -18.41 -5.63 -21.12
N THR A 167 -17.99 -4.52 -21.72
CA THR A 167 -18.75 -3.79 -22.74
C THR A 167 -17.84 -3.61 -23.95
N PRO A 168 -18.33 -3.87 -25.20
CA PRO A 168 -17.55 -3.67 -26.41
C PRO A 168 -17.06 -2.23 -26.54
N ASP A 169 -15.75 -2.03 -26.68
CA ASP A 169 -15.20 -0.72 -27.03
C ASP A 169 -15.08 -0.63 -28.57
N PRO A 170 -15.79 0.30 -29.23
CA PRO A 170 -15.81 0.40 -30.70
C PRO A 170 -14.44 0.72 -31.31
N ARG A 171 -13.48 1.18 -30.53
CA ARG A 171 -12.09 1.42 -30.98
C ARG A 171 -11.26 0.15 -31.04
N SER A 172 -11.73 -0.95 -30.43
CA SER A 172 -11.02 -2.21 -30.42
C SER A 172 -11.12 -2.93 -31.75
N VAL A 173 -9.98 -3.09 -32.41
CA VAL A 173 -9.81 -3.87 -33.62
C VAL A 173 -8.66 -4.83 -33.40
N VAL A 174 -8.92 -6.13 -33.51
CA VAL A 174 -7.94 -7.18 -33.26
C VAL A 174 -7.84 -8.15 -34.44
N ASN A 175 -6.65 -8.76 -34.62
CA ASN A 175 -6.46 -9.85 -35.55
C ASN A 175 -6.05 -11.11 -34.78
N LEU A 176 -6.82 -12.16 -34.89
CA LEU A 176 -6.56 -13.46 -34.28
C LEU A 176 -5.80 -14.37 -35.24
N GLY A 177 -4.65 -14.86 -34.80
CA GLY A 177 -3.92 -15.93 -35.49
C GLY A 177 -4.40 -17.33 -35.11
N PRO A 178 -3.87 -18.38 -35.77
CA PRO A 178 -4.27 -19.78 -35.51
C PRO A 178 -4.16 -20.16 -34.05
N VAL A 179 -5.13 -20.89 -33.52
CA VAL A 179 -5.14 -21.40 -32.14
C VAL A 179 -4.60 -22.83 -32.13
N ARG A 180 -3.59 -23.09 -31.32
CA ARG A 180 -2.89 -24.38 -31.24
C ARG A 180 -2.92 -24.92 -29.82
N LEU A 181 -2.90 -26.23 -29.66
CA LEU A 181 -2.53 -26.87 -28.42
C LEU A 181 -0.99 -27.06 -28.39
N VAL A 182 -0.39 -26.74 -27.26
CA VAL A 182 1.04 -26.86 -27.03
C VAL A 182 1.32 -27.60 -25.73
N THR A 183 2.49 -28.26 -25.64
CA THR A 183 2.95 -28.87 -24.39
C THR A 183 3.86 -27.86 -23.69
N LEU A 184 3.40 -27.33 -22.58
CA LEU A 184 4.28 -26.65 -21.64
C LEU A 184 5.06 -27.72 -20.89
N GLN A 185 6.37 -27.69 -20.99
CA GLN A 185 7.25 -28.41 -20.08
C GLN A 185 7.04 -27.89 -18.66
N ALA A 186 7.53 -28.61 -17.63
CA ALA A 186 7.39 -28.22 -16.24
C ALA A 186 7.62 -26.72 -16.10
N GLU A 187 6.67 -26.03 -15.42
CA GLU A 187 6.66 -24.56 -15.29
C GLU A 187 7.92 -24.09 -14.56
N ARG A 188 8.98 -23.86 -15.29
CA ARG A 188 10.25 -23.32 -14.80
C ARG A 188 10.56 -22.02 -15.53
N GLY A 189 11.10 -21.08 -14.79
CA GLY A 189 11.55 -19.79 -15.34
C GLY A 189 13.04 -19.77 -15.64
N PRO A 190 13.54 -18.77 -16.35
CA PRO A 190 12.72 -17.77 -17.06
C PRO A 190 12.04 -18.41 -18.28
N ARG A 191 10.93 -17.79 -18.74
CA ARG A 191 10.25 -18.30 -19.94
C ARG A 191 10.96 -17.93 -21.24
N LEU A 192 11.77 -16.85 -21.20
CA LEU A 192 12.56 -16.43 -22.36
C LEU A 192 13.69 -17.40 -22.63
N THR A 193 13.71 -17.99 -23.83
CA THR A 193 14.87 -18.67 -24.39
C THR A 193 16.01 -17.68 -24.65
N ASP A 194 17.23 -18.16 -24.97
CA ASP A 194 18.31 -17.24 -25.33
C ASP A 194 18.00 -16.49 -26.63
N GLN A 195 17.43 -17.17 -27.64
CA GLN A 195 16.99 -16.51 -28.87
C GLN A 195 15.98 -15.40 -28.61
N GLU A 196 14.88 -15.70 -27.91
CA GLU A 196 13.85 -14.71 -27.61
C GLU A 196 14.41 -13.54 -26.79
N PHE A 197 15.35 -13.79 -25.89
CA PHE A 197 16.00 -12.71 -25.15
C PHE A 197 16.77 -11.76 -26.05
N PHE A 198 17.60 -12.28 -26.97
CA PHE A 198 18.34 -11.43 -27.92
C PHE A 198 17.40 -10.78 -28.95
N ASP A 199 16.29 -11.40 -29.28
CA ASP A 199 15.24 -10.77 -30.11
C ASP A 199 14.55 -9.59 -29.44
N CYS A 200 14.56 -9.49 -28.09
CA CYS A 200 14.05 -8.35 -27.36
C CYS A 200 15.03 -7.17 -27.28
N LEU A 201 16.31 -7.37 -27.58
CA LEU A 201 17.33 -6.32 -27.56
C LEU A 201 17.35 -5.53 -28.86
N ASP A 202 17.53 -4.22 -28.75
CA ASP A 202 17.95 -3.36 -29.86
C ASP A 202 19.44 -3.58 -30.12
N LEU A 203 19.76 -4.51 -31.03
CA LEU A 203 21.14 -4.86 -31.36
C LEU A 203 21.91 -3.74 -32.07
N ASP A 204 21.25 -2.62 -32.42
CA ASP A 204 21.87 -1.41 -32.92
C ASP A 204 22.15 -0.39 -31.79
N TYR A 205 21.80 -0.73 -30.56
CA TYR A 205 22.13 0.10 -29.39
C TYR A 205 23.65 0.23 -29.24
N PRO A 206 24.20 1.43 -28.96
CA PRO A 206 25.64 1.65 -28.85
C PRO A 206 26.32 0.74 -27.83
N GLY A 207 27.38 0.07 -28.24
CA GLY A 207 28.15 -0.88 -27.42
C GLY A 207 27.70 -2.33 -27.52
N LEU A 208 26.68 -2.64 -28.36
CA LEU A 208 26.22 -4.00 -28.62
C LEU A 208 26.77 -4.60 -29.93
N GLU A 209 27.75 -4.01 -30.55
CA GLU A 209 28.32 -4.48 -31.83
C GLU A 209 28.82 -5.94 -31.78
N ALA A 210 29.49 -6.29 -30.67
CA ALA A 210 29.95 -7.65 -30.44
C ALA A 210 28.80 -8.64 -30.19
N VAL A 211 27.77 -8.22 -29.47
CA VAL A 211 26.53 -8.98 -29.25
C VAL A 211 25.85 -9.24 -30.59
N LYS A 212 25.67 -8.21 -31.41
CA LYS A 212 25.02 -8.28 -32.73
C LYS A 212 25.76 -9.29 -33.63
N ALA A 213 27.11 -9.23 -33.67
CA ALA A 213 27.92 -10.16 -34.48
C ALA A 213 27.74 -11.62 -34.01
N ALA A 214 27.76 -11.87 -32.71
CA ALA A 214 27.61 -13.20 -32.16
C ALA A 214 26.19 -13.76 -32.40
N VAL A 215 25.14 -12.96 -32.22
CA VAL A 215 23.75 -13.34 -32.53
C VAL A 215 23.58 -13.67 -34.00
N ALA A 216 24.18 -12.88 -34.93
CA ALA A 216 24.12 -13.13 -36.36
C ALA A 216 24.83 -14.43 -36.74
N ALA A 217 25.85 -14.85 -35.98
CA ALA A 217 26.54 -16.13 -36.15
C ALA A 217 25.79 -17.29 -35.47
N GLY A 218 24.72 -17.07 -34.74
CA GLY A 218 24.01 -18.09 -33.94
C GLY A 218 24.78 -18.54 -32.70
N ASP A 219 25.84 -17.83 -32.29
CA ASP A 219 26.65 -18.14 -31.11
C ASP A 219 26.12 -17.39 -29.89
N PHE A 220 25.12 -17.99 -29.25
CA PHE A 220 24.50 -17.37 -28.06
C PHE A 220 25.40 -17.40 -26.83
N ALA A 221 26.38 -18.29 -26.75
CA ALA A 221 27.35 -18.27 -25.66
C ALA A 221 28.23 -17.02 -25.75
N ALA A 222 28.82 -16.75 -26.92
CA ALA A 222 29.59 -15.53 -27.18
C ALA A 222 28.69 -14.26 -27.03
N ALA A 223 27.44 -14.32 -27.46
CA ALA A 223 26.51 -13.19 -27.32
C ALA A 223 26.21 -12.85 -25.83
N LYS A 224 26.03 -13.86 -24.96
CA LYS A 224 25.88 -13.68 -23.50
C LYS A 224 27.10 -13.03 -22.88
N SER A 225 28.30 -13.58 -23.15
CA SER A 225 29.57 -13.02 -22.63
C SER A 225 29.75 -11.56 -23.08
N ALA A 226 29.50 -11.24 -24.35
CA ALA A 226 29.61 -9.88 -24.88
C ALA A 226 28.60 -8.94 -24.24
N PHE A 227 27.38 -9.40 -23.98
CA PHE A 227 26.36 -8.58 -23.34
C PHE A 227 26.68 -8.32 -21.86
N VAL A 228 27.16 -9.31 -21.13
CA VAL A 228 27.61 -9.16 -19.74
C VAL A 228 28.78 -8.18 -19.65
N GLU A 229 29.75 -8.26 -20.58
CA GLU A 229 30.88 -7.31 -20.62
C GLU A 229 30.37 -5.88 -20.91
N HIS A 230 29.40 -5.71 -21.82
CA HIS A 230 28.75 -4.42 -22.04
C HIS A 230 28.10 -3.89 -20.73
N LEU A 231 27.33 -4.71 -20.00
CA LEU A 231 26.71 -4.31 -18.74
C LEU A 231 27.74 -3.89 -17.68
N LYS A 232 28.91 -4.52 -17.65
CA LYS A 232 30.02 -4.23 -16.71
C LYS A 232 30.82 -3.00 -17.11
N THR A 233 30.87 -2.64 -18.37
CA THR A 233 31.74 -1.57 -18.90
C THR A 233 30.96 -0.25 -19.21
N ARG A 234 29.65 -0.33 -19.45
CA ARG A 234 28.85 0.85 -19.78
C ARG A 234 28.89 1.87 -18.62
N GLU A 235 28.91 3.17 -18.94
CA GLU A 235 28.88 4.27 -17.97
C GLU A 235 27.46 4.75 -17.65
N THR A 236 26.54 4.48 -18.54
CA THR A 236 25.12 4.81 -18.42
C THR A 236 24.26 3.60 -18.79
N PRO A 237 23.10 3.46 -18.19
CA PRO A 237 22.47 4.31 -17.17
C PRO A 237 23.18 4.22 -15.81
N ARG A 238 22.94 5.26 -14.99
CA ARG A 238 23.49 5.32 -13.62
C ARG A 238 22.49 4.80 -12.61
N TRP A 239 23.03 4.12 -11.60
CA TRP A 239 22.31 3.76 -10.37
C TRP A 239 22.71 4.72 -9.22
N HIS A 240 22.03 4.67 -8.10
CA HIS A 240 22.29 5.54 -6.93
C HIS A 240 23.69 5.38 -6.32
N PHE A 241 24.35 4.30 -6.64
CA PHE A 241 25.75 4.04 -6.28
C PHE A 241 26.48 3.33 -7.42
N ASP A 242 27.79 3.50 -7.51
CA ASP A 242 28.64 2.85 -8.52
C ASP A 242 29.30 1.61 -7.91
N TRP A 243 28.93 0.43 -8.42
CA TRP A 243 29.48 -0.83 -7.95
C TRP A 243 31.01 -0.94 -8.06
N ARG A 244 31.64 -0.19 -8.97
CA ARG A 244 33.09 -0.12 -9.14
C ARG A 244 33.81 0.52 -7.96
N GLN A 245 33.08 1.31 -7.17
CA GLN A 245 33.60 2.00 -5.98
C GLN A 245 33.33 1.21 -4.69
N GLY A 246 32.55 0.17 -4.77
CA GLY A 246 31.95 -0.51 -3.61
C GLY A 246 32.88 -1.36 -2.76
N SER A 247 34.07 -1.68 -3.24
CA SER A 247 35.04 -2.46 -2.45
C SER A 247 35.94 -1.60 -1.54
N SER A 248 35.73 -0.29 -1.44
CA SER A 248 36.49 0.56 -0.57
C SER A 248 36.00 0.48 0.88
N PRO A 249 36.88 0.19 1.86
CA PRO A 249 36.53 0.18 3.29
C PRO A 249 35.97 1.52 3.81
N THR A 250 36.12 2.60 3.04
CA THR A 250 35.63 3.93 3.39
C THR A 250 34.15 4.15 3.05
N SER A 251 33.53 3.28 2.25
CA SER A 251 32.11 3.32 1.94
C SER A 251 31.24 2.56 2.95
N ARG A 252 31.73 2.31 4.16
CA ARG A 252 31.01 1.64 5.22
C ARG A 252 29.69 2.37 5.48
N ASN A 253 28.60 1.79 4.99
CA ASN A 253 27.28 2.25 5.36
C ASN A 253 27.03 1.90 6.84
N PRO A 254 26.93 2.89 7.75
CA PRO A 254 26.83 2.62 9.19
C PRO A 254 25.51 1.94 9.62
N GLY A 255 24.67 1.53 8.67
CA GLY A 255 23.33 1.04 8.93
C GLY A 255 23.06 -0.43 8.60
N PHE A 256 24.07 -1.27 8.27
CA PHE A 256 23.79 -2.70 8.04
C PHE A 256 24.08 -3.56 9.29
N ASN A 257 23.34 -4.66 9.38
CA ASN A 257 23.49 -5.61 10.50
C ASN A 257 24.14 -6.91 9.99
N LEU A 258 25.40 -7.15 10.38
CA LEU A 258 26.15 -8.32 9.94
C LEU A 258 25.49 -9.64 10.40
N GLU A 259 24.98 -9.70 11.63
CA GLU A 259 24.28 -10.88 12.14
C GLU A 259 23.01 -11.18 11.31
N MET A 260 22.31 -10.15 10.91
CA MET A 260 21.12 -10.28 10.05
C MET A 260 21.52 -10.79 8.66
N ALA A 261 22.58 -10.25 8.06
CA ALA A 261 23.08 -10.70 6.78
C ALA A 261 23.55 -12.17 6.83
N ASP A 262 24.18 -12.60 7.92
CA ASP A 262 24.57 -14.00 8.13
C ASP A 262 23.36 -14.94 8.20
N LYS A 263 22.29 -14.52 8.88
CA LYS A 263 21.01 -15.25 8.88
C LYS A 263 20.42 -15.36 7.49
N PHE A 264 20.40 -14.28 6.72
CA PHE A 264 19.90 -14.26 5.35
C PHE A 264 20.75 -15.16 4.42
N ALA A 265 22.08 -15.16 4.61
CA ALA A 265 22.98 -16.05 3.86
C ALA A 265 22.76 -17.53 4.19
N ALA A 266 22.27 -17.83 5.38
CA ALA A 266 21.88 -19.17 5.82
C ALA A 266 20.40 -19.52 5.53
N ASN A 267 19.72 -18.77 4.66
CA ASN A 267 18.30 -18.91 4.34
C ASN A 267 17.37 -18.82 5.58
N CYS A 268 17.77 -18.11 6.63
CA CYS A 268 16.89 -17.75 7.72
C CYS A 268 16.32 -16.36 7.42
N LEU A 269 15.09 -16.30 6.93
CA LEU A 269 14.48 -15.10 6.36
C LEU A 269 13.38 -14.53 7.27
N VAL A 270 13.09 -13.25 7.12
CA VAL A 270 12.07 -12.54 7.90
C VAL A 270 11.11 -11.79 6.97
N SER A 271 9.84 -11.87 7.28
CA SER A 271 8.79 -11.03 6.70
C SER A 271 7.77 -10.70 7.78
N CYS A 272 7.21 -9.49 7.78
CA CYS A 272 6.27 -9.01 8.81
C CYS A 272 6.76 -9.22 10.26
N GLY A 273 8.08 -9.15 10.50
CA GLY A 273 8.69 -9.37 11.81
C GLY A 273 8.76 -10.84 12.26
N ILE A 274 8.32 -11.79 11.44
CA ILE A 274 8.30 -13.23 11.75
C ILE A 274 9.43 -13.92 10.98
N TRP A 275 10.36 -14.54 11.71
CA TRP A 275 11.52 -15.24 11.17
C TRP A 275 11.20 -16.71 10.86
N HIS A 276 11.74 -17.21 9.74
CA HIS A 276 11.67 -18.62 9.39
C HIS A 276 12.99 -19.13 8.82
N PRO A 277 13.57 -20.23 9.36
CA PRO A 277 14.73 -20.90 8.83
C PRO A 277 14.31 -21.94 7.76
N PHE A 278 14.70 -21.75 6.51
CA PHE A 278 14.36 -22.65 5.41
C PHE A 278 15.39 -23.81 5.25
N GLY A 279 16.59 -23.70 5.79
CA GLY A 279 17.66 -24.67 5.59
C GLY A 279 18.32 -24.52 4.20
N GLU A 280 18.61 -25.63 3.54
CA GLU A 280 19.38 -25.63 2.26
C GLU A 280 18.57 -25.07 1.08
N ARG A 281 17.26 -25.23 1.06
CA ARG A 281 16.37 -24.78 -0.01
C ARG A 281 15.23 -23.93 0.54
N ILE A 282 15.00 -22.80 -0.13
CA ILE A 282 13.85 -21.96 0.19
C ILE A 282 12.61 -22.51 -0.52
N GLU A 283 11.60 -22.82 0.26
CA GLU A 283 10.26 -23.15 -0.23
C GLU A 283 9.45 -21.84 -0.33
N TRP A 284 9.49 -21.22 -1.50
CA TRP A 284 8.89 -19.91 -1.73
C TRP A 284 7.36 -19.86 -1.52
N ASP A 285 6.71 -21.04 -1.48
CA ASP A 285 5.28 -21.20 -1.22
C ASP A 285 4.92 -21.32 0.26
N LEU A 286 5.90 -21.63 1.09
CA LEU A 286 5.69 -21.85 2.51
C LEU A 286 5.19 -20.55 3.18
N ASN A 287 4.19 -20.68 4.03
CA ASN A 287 3.74 -19.64 4.95
C ASN A 287 3.79 -20.20 6.38
N PRO A 288 4.72 -19.74 7.22
CA PRO A 288 4.91 -20.26 8.56
C PRO A 288 4.00 -19.64 9.61
N THR A 289 3.12 -18.71 9.23
CA THR A 289 2.22 -18.04 10.16
C THR A 289 1.03 -18.92 10.51
N GLU A 290 0.60 -18.92 11.78
CA GLU A 290 -0.50 -19.78 12.27
C GLU A 290 -1.83 -19.51 11.55
N ASN A 291 -2.08 -18.26 11.16
CA ASN A 291 -3.29 -17.83 10.46
C ASN A 291 -3.11 -17.76 8.93
N HIS A 292 -2.04 -18.33 8.37
CA HIS A 292 -1.69 -18.25 6.95
C HIS A 292 -1.69 -16.80 6.41
N TYR A 293 -1.11 -15.88 7.16
CA TYR A 293 -1.07 -14.47 6.84
C TYR A 293 -0.34 -14.19 5.52
N HIS A 294 -1.08 -13.92 4.47
CA HIS A 294 -0.54 -13.82 3.10
C HIS A 294 0.51 -12.73 2.92
N GLU A 295 0.43 -11.61 3.65
CA GLU A 295 1.45 -10.55 3.59
C GLU A 295 2.85 -11.07 3.95
N TRP A 296 2.96 -12.14 4.77
CA TRP A 296 4.24 -12.77 5.06
C TRP A 296 4.89 -13.31 3.78
N THR A 297 4.14 -14.08 2.97
CA THR A 297 4.64 -14.69 1.73
C THR A 297 4.86 -13.62 0.66
N TRP A 298 3.97 -12.64 0.57
CA TRP A 298 4.12 -11.53 -0.36
C TRP A 298 5.33 -10.66 0.00
N GLY A 299 5.51 -10.31 1.27
CA GLY A 299 6.67 -9.57 1.75
C GLY A 299 7.99 -10.29 1.52
N LEU A 300 8.01 -11.63 1.70
CA LEU A 300 9.16 -12.46 1.36
C LEU A 300 9.53 -12.33 -0.13
N SER A 301 8.53 -12.32 -1.02
CA SER A 301 8.71 -12.19 -2.47
C SER A 301 9.18 -10.81 -2.94
N ARG A 302 9.29 -9.81 -2.05
CA ARG A 302 9.90 -8.51 -2.33
C ARG A 302 11.43 -8.55 -2.27
N HIS A 303 12.02 -9.58 -1.68
CA HIS A 303 13.47 -9.86 -1.58
C HIS A 303 14.29 -8.73 -0.96
N VAL A 304 13.72 -7.94 -0.05
CA VAL A 304 14.42 -6.81 0.58
C VAL A 304 15.69 -7.25 1.34
N PHE A 305 15.78 -8.49 1.76
CA PHE A 305 16.94 -9.06 2.41
C PHE A 305 18.18 -9.17 1.49
N TRP A 306 18.03 -9.12 0.15
CA TRP A 306 19.17 -9.04 -0.77
C TRP A 306 19.95 -7.73 -0.66
N GLN A 307 19.30 -6.65 -0.22
CA GLN A 307 20.00 -5.40 0.06
C GLN A 307 20.97 -5.52 1.23
N GLU A 308 20.58 -6.25 2.30
CA GLU A 308 21.47 -6.50 3.43
C GLU A 308 22.62 -7.43 3.07
N LEU A 309 22.39 -8.45 2.24
CA LEU A 309 23.45 -9.29 1.67
C LEU A 309 24.44 -8.43 0.85
N GLY A 310 23.92 -7.53 0.00
CA GLY A 310 24.75 -6.63 -0.80
C GLY A 310 25.60 -5.68 0.03
N LYS A 311 25.02 -5.03 1.05
CA LYS A 311 25.73 -4.17 1.99
C LYS A 311 26.81 -4.94 2.75
N ALA A 312 26.49 -6.16 3.20
CA ALA A 312 27.46 -7.02 3.90
C ALA A 312 28.60 -7.46 2.99
N TYR A 313 28.31 -7.80 1.73
CA TYR A 313 29.31 -8.10 0.71
C TYR A 313 30.28 -6.91 0.51
N TRP A 314 29.73 -5.71 0.30
CA TRP A 314 30.55 -4.51 0.12
C TRP A 314 31.40 -4.17 1.34
N ALA A 315 30.85 -4.34 2.54
CA ALA A 315 31.57 -4.04 3.78
C ALA A 315 32.69 -5.03 4.09
N SER A 316 32.54 -6.30 3.71
CA SER A 316 33.46 -7.37 4.09
C SER A 316 34.32 -7.91 2.95
N GLY A 317 33.84 -7.84 1.69
CA GLY A 317 34.42 -8.55 0.55
C GLY A 317 34.20 -10.06 0.60
N ASP A 318 33.37 -10.57 1.52
CA ASP A 318 33.14 -12.02 1.67
C ASP A 318 32.14 -12.51 0.64
N GLU A 319 32.62 -13.35 -0.28
CA GLU A 319 31.84 -13.97 -1.35
C GLU A 319 30.70 -14.89 -0.84
N LYS A 320 30.65 -15.22 0.45
CA LYS A 320 29.52 -16.01 0.99
C LYS A 320 28.18 -15.32 0.76
N TYR A 321 28.13 -13.97 0.85
CA TYR A 321 26.93 -13.18 0.63
C TYR A 321 26.51 -13.15 -0.83
N ALA A 322 27.47 -13.05 -1.74
CA ALA A 322 27.22 -13.11 -3.17
C ALA A 322 26.76 -14.52 -3.61
N ARG A 323 27.40 -15.58 -3.10
CA ARG A 323 26.97 -16.97 -3.35
C ARG A 323 25.54 -17.22 -2.84
N ALA A 324 25.21 -16.71 -1.65
CA ALA A 324 23.85 -16.82 -1.10
C ALA A 324 22.83 -16.10 -1.98
N PHE A 325 23.11 -14.85 -2.35
CA PHE A 325 22.27 -14.08 -3.28
C PHE A 325 22.05 -14.85 -4.60
N VAL A 326 23.11 -15.34 -5.25
CA VAL A 326 23.02 -16.05 -6.53
C VAL A 326 22.18 -17.34 -6.39
N ALA A 327 22.38 -18.10 -5.32
CA ALA A 327 21.61 -19.32 -5.07
C ALA A 327 20.11 -19.00 -4.88
N GLN A 328 19.79 -17.97 -4.10
CA GLN A 328 18.42 -17.51 -3.86
C GLN A 328 17.78 -16.95 -5.13
N LEU A 329 18.50 -16.13 -5.89
CA LEU A 329 18.06 -15.57 -7.18
C LEU A 329 17.70 -16.68 -8.18
N ARG A 330 18.61 -17.62 -8.38
CA ARG A 330 18.40 -18.76 -9.30
C ARG A 330 17.23 -19.61 -8.86
N SER A 331 17.15 -19.95 -7.57
CA SER A 331 16.02 -20.70 -7.01
C SER A 331 14.70 -19.98 -7.28
N TRP A 332 14.63 -18.68 -6.95
CA TRP A 332 13.39 -17.94 -7.12
C TRP A 332 12.94 -17.85 -8.58
N ILE A 333 13.83 -17.47 -9.52
CA ILE A 333 13.46 -17.32 -10.94
C ILE A 333 13.05 -18.66 -11.54
N ILE A 334 13.79 -19.74 -11.22
CA ILE A 334 13.51 -21.07 -11.78
C ILE A 334 12.19 -21.63 -11.22
N ASP A 335 11.97 -21.50 -9.92
CA ASP A 335 10.81 -22.09 -9.26
C ASP A 335 9.53 -21.24 -9.41
N ASN A 336 9.64 -19.98 -9.82
CA ASN A 336 8.52 -19.05 -9.95
C ASN A 336 8.48 -18.38 -11.34
N PRO A 337 8.15 -19.11 -12.40
CA PRO A 337 8.01 -18.52 -13.73
C PRO A 337 6.90 -17.46 -13.77
N VAL A 338 7.06 -16.46 -14.62
CA VAL A 338 6.01 -15.45 -14.84
C VAL A 338 4.72 -16.13 -15.29
N PRO A 339 3.54 -15.82 -14.70
CA PRO A 339 2.30 -16.44 -15.10
C PRO A 339 1.88 -16.01 -16.50
N PHE A 340 1.24 -16.90 -17.24
CA PHE A 340 0.67 -16.55 -18.54
C PHE A 340 -0.62 -15.77 -18.35
N ASN A 341 -0.70 -14.58 -18.93
CA ASN A 341 -1.91 -13.77 -19.07
C ASN A 341 -2.73 -13.53 -17.78
N ALA A 342 -2.09 -13.64 -16.63
CA ALA A 342 -2.72 -13.44 -15.34
C ALA A 342 -1.91 -12.43 -14.52
N GLY A 343 -2.43 -11.21 -14.37
CA GLY A 343 -1.73 -10.13 -13.66
C GLY A 343 -1.85 -10.20 -12.17
N ASN A 344 -3.03 -10.50 -11.69
CA ASN A 344 -3.34 -10.40 -10.26
C ASN A 344 -3.97 -11.69 -9.74
N VAL A 345 -3.17 -12.75 -9.72
CA VAL A 345 -3.56 -13.98 -9.03
C VAL A 345 -3.28 -13.77 -7.54
N PRO A 346 -4.29 -13.82 -6.65
CA PRO A 346 -4.16 -13.42 -5.25
C PRO A 346 -3.02 -14.09 -4.47
N PHE A 347 -2.64 -15.30 -4.84
CA PHE A 347 -1.58 -16.07 -4.17
C PHE A 347 -0.30 -16.20 -5.00
N SER A 348 -0.21 -15.50 -6.13
CA SER A 348 0.95 -15.53 -7.00
C SER A 348 2.10 -14.68 -6.45
N ARG A 349 3.36 -15.13 -6.60
CA ARG A 349 4.58 -14.33 -6.38
C ARG A 349 4.73 -13.22 -7.40
N TRP A 350 3.92 -13.26 -8.45
CA TRP A 350 3.86 -12.29 -9.52
C TRP A 350 2.65 -11.35 -9.40
N ARG A 351 2.08 -11.18 -8.18
CA ARG A 351 1.19 -10.04 -7.97
C ARG A 351 1.90 -8.78 -8.46
N THR A 352 1.18 -7.91 -9.18
CA THR A 352 1.80 -6.76 -9.84
C THR A 352 2.47 -5.80 -8.86
N ILE A 353 1.94 -5.67 -7.64
CA ILE A 353 2.54 -4.87 -6.56
C ILE A 353 3.93 -5.39 -6.16
N GLU A 354 4.10 -6.69 -5.87
CA GLU A 354 5.41 -7.26 -5.54
C GLU A 354 6.35 -7.19 -6.73
N THR A 355 5.83 -7.39 -7.94
CA THR A 355 6.60 -7.26 -9.18
C THR A 355 7.14 -5.84 -9.35
N GLY A 356 6.32 -4.81 -9.09
CA GLY A 356 6.75 -3.42 -9.07
C GLY A 356 7.80 -3.16 -8.01
N ILE A 357 7.55 -3.55 -6.75
CA ILE A 357 8.47 -3.33 -5.62
C ILE A 357 9.84 -3.94 -5.90
N ARG A 358 9.90 -5.20 -6.37
CA ARG A 358 11.18 -5.83 -6.76
C ARG A 358 11.93 -4.99 -7.77
N ALA A 359 11.21 -4.50 -8.78
CA ALA A 359 11.80 -3.83 -9.94
C ALA A 359 12.38 -2.45 -9.63
N TYR A 360 11.92 -1.75 -8.60
CA TYR A 360 12.49 -0.45 -8.22
C TYR A 360 13.34 -0.47 -6.95
N SER A 361 13.38 -1.55 -6.20
CA SER A 361 14.07 -1.59 -4.90
C SER A 361 15.14 -2.68 -4.85
N SER A 362 14.83 -3.84 -4.30
CA SER A 362 15.77 -4.90 -3.95
C SER A 362 16.54 -5.49 -5.14
N TRP A 363 15.90 -5.63 -6.29
CA TRP A 363 16.53 -6.24 -7.45
C TRP A 363 17.57 -5.33 -8.13
N PRO A 364 17.29 -4.05 -8.43
CA PRO A 364 18.33 -3.16 -8.94
C PRO A 364 19.48 -2.97 -7.96
N ASP A 365 19.18 -2.87 -6.66
CA ASP A 365 20.23 -2.78 -5.63
C ASP A 365 21.12 -4.02 -5.65
N ALA A 366 20.53 -5.21 -5.59
CA ALA A 366 21.29 -6.45 -5.62
C ALA A 366 22.09 -6.61 -6.93
N PHE A 367 21.49 -6.28 -8.07
CA PHE A 367 22.21 -6.28 -9.36
C PHE A 367 23.50 -5.44 -9.28
N HIS A 368 23.41 -4.21 -8.78
CA HIS A 368 24.57 -3.31 -8.68
C HIS A 368 25.51 -3.67 -7.53
N TYR A 369 25.04 -4.21 -6.40
CA TYR A 369 25.92 -4.67 -5.34
C TYR A 369 26.80 -5.82 -5.79
N PHE A 370 26.28 -6.75 -6.58
CA PHE A 370 26.97 -8.00 -6.90
C PHE A 370 27.59 -8.05 -8.30
N LEU A 371 27.37 -7.03 -9.17
CA LEU A 371 27.83 -7.04 -10.56
C LEU A 371 29.36 -7.24 -10.71
N GLY A 372 30.14 -6.85 -9.70
CA GLY A 372 31.58 -7.04 -9.64
C GLY A 372 32.04 -8.35 -8.98
N SER A 373 31.12 -9.15 -8.42
CA SER A 373 31.45 -10.41 -7.76
C SER A 373 31.70 -11.53 -8.76
N PRO A 374 32.76 -12.33 -8.61
CA PRO A 374 32.97 -13.51 -9.42
C PRO A 374 31.90 -14.61 -9.19
N SER A 375 31.21 -14.59 -8.05
CA SER A 375 30.11 -15.51 -7.78
C SER A 375 28.83 -15.15 -8.55
N PHE A 376 28.65 -13.90 -8.98
CA PHE A 376 27.56 -13.49 -9.86
C PHE A 376 28.01 -13.67 -11.31
N ASP A 377 28.00 -14.92 -11.75
CA ASP A 377 28.49 -15.38 -13.04
C ASP A 377 27.61 -14.86 -14.22
N GLU A 378 28.12 -15.05 -15.44
CA GLU A 378 27.47 -14.59 -16.67
C GLU A 378 26.05 -15.17 -16.81
N ASP A 379 25.86 -16.46 -16.53
CA ASP A 379 24.54 -17.10 -16.64
C ASP A 379 23.55 -16.54 -15.61
N SER A 380 24.02 -16.23 -14.41
CA SER A 380 23.17 -15.64 -13.37
C SER A 380 22.80 -14.17 -13.66
N ILE A 381 23.72 -13.41 -14.26
CA ILE A 381 23.45 -12.05 -14.74
C ILE A 381 22.41 -12.08 -15.85
N ILE A 382 22.58 -12.93 -16.87
CA ILE A 382 21.64 -13.10 -17.97
C ILE A 382 20.27 -13.55 -17.45
N LEU A 383 20.25 -14.52 -16.53
CA LEU A 383 19.03 -15.00 -15.89
C LEU A 383 18.24 -13.84 -15.22
N MET A 384 18.93 -12.99 -14.48
CA MET A 384 18.32 -11.85 -13.82
C MET A 384 17.80 -10.80 -14.84
N VAL A 385 18.56 -10.52 -15.90
CA VAL A 385 18.14 -9.56 -16.94
C VAL A 385 16.95 -10.07 -17.75
N LYS A 386 16.90 -11.38 -18.08
CA LYS A 386 15.70 -12.00 -18.65
C LYS A 386 14.48 -11.81 -17.76
N SER A 387 14.64 -12.01 -16.46
CA SER A 387 13.55 -11.81 -15.51
C SER A 387 13.14 -10.34 -15.37
N PHE A 388 14.06 -9.37 -15.47
CA PHE A 388 13.71 -7.95 -15.55
C PHE A 388 12.83 -7.64 -16.77
N TYR A 389 13.15 -8.23 -17.93
CA TYR A 389 12.29 -8.11 -19.11
C TYR A 389 10.88 -8.66 -18.84
N GLU A 390 10.80 -9.86 -18.25
CA GLU A 390 9.53 -10.50 -17.88
C GLU A 390 8.73 -9.65 -16.88
N HIS A 391 9.41 -9.00 -15.91
CA HIS A 391 8.78 -8.05 -14.98
C HIS A 391 8.19 -6.85 -15.74
N ALA A 392 8.94 -6.27 -16.68
CA ALA A 392 8.47 -5.13 -17.45
C ALA A 392 7.23 -5.46 -18.29
N VAL A 393 7.25 -6.58 -19.00
CA VAL A 393 6.13 -7.05 -19.81
C VAL A 393 4.91 -7.33 -18.93
N HIS A 394 5.11 -7.94 -17.76
CA HIS A 394 4.04 -8.23 -16.81
C HIS A 394 3.40 -6.94 -16.25
N LEU A 395 4.21 -6.00 -15.75
CA LEU A 395 3.73 -4.70 -15.25
C LEU A 395 3.01 -3.88 -16.32
N ARG A 396 3.55 -3.89 -17.55
CA ARG A 396 2.94 -3.19 -18.69
C ARG A 396 1.60 -3.79 -19.09
N SER A 397 1.44 -5.11 -18.92
CA SER A 397 0.25 -5.85 -19.34
C SER A 397 -0.91 -5.77 -18.37
N PHE A 398 -0.64 -5.64 -17.07
CA PHE A 398 -1.64 -5.79 -16.02
C PHE A 398 -1.64 -4.64 -15.00
N PRO A 399 -1.64 -3.37 -15.44
CA PRO A 399 -1.64 -2.25 -14.51
C PRO A 399 -2.93 -2.23 -13.68
N GLN A 400 -2.78 -1.96 -12.39
CA GLN A 400 -3.89 -1.80 -11.45
C GLN A 400 -4.28 -0.31 -11.31
N SER A 401 -4.64 0.13 -10.12
CA SER A 401 -5.03 1.50 -9.79
C SER A 401 -4.50 1.91 -8.41
N ASN A 402 -4.63 3.18 -8.06
CA ASN A 402 -4.29 3.76 -6.76
C ASN A 402 -2.80 3.51 -6.38
N ASN A 403 -2.51 3.24 -5.10
CA ASN A 403 -1.14 3.04 -4.63
C ASN A 403 -0.42 1.89 -5.35
N TRP A 404 -1.14 0.82 -5.74
CA TRP A 404 -0.56 -0.30 -6.49
C TRP A 404 0.03 0.16 -7.81
N LEU A 405 -0.73 0.98 -8.58
CA LEU A 405 -0.26 1.51 -9.84
C LEU A 405 1.00 2.37 -9.68
N CYS A 406 1.13 3.12 -8.57
CA CYS A 406 2.34 3.89 -8.30
C CYS A 406 3.56 2.99 -8.15
N MET A 407 3.44 1.87 -7.43
CA MET A 407 4.53 0.90 -7.28
C MET A 407 4.84 0.17 -8.58
N GLU A 408 3.82 -0.22 -9.33
CA GLU A 408 3.95 -0.89 -10.63
C GLU A 408 4.66 0.00 -11.65
N MET A 409 4.22 1.25 -11.77
CA MET A 409 4.79 2.19 -12.73
C MET A 409 6.17 2.67 -12.32
N ASN A 410 6.46 2.81 -11.02
CA ASN A 410 7.80 3.06 -10.55
C ASN A 410 8.74 1.91 -10.96
N GLY A 411 8.32 0.65 -10.77
CA GLY A 411 9.08 -0.52 -11.20
C GLY A 411 9.33 -0.56 -12.72
N LEU A 412 8.28 -0.32 -13.50
CA LEU A 412 8.38 -0.29 -14.96
C LEU A 412 9.30 0.83 -15.45
N TYR A 413 9.22 2.01 -14.81
CA TYR A 413 10.10 3.15 -15.10
C TYR A 413 11.56 2.81 -14.83
N HIS A 414 11.83 2.11 -13.72
CA HIS A 414 13.17 1.66 -13.36
C HIS A 414 13.74 0.70 -14.39
N ILE A 415 13.00 -0.32 -14.78
CA ILE A 415 13.47 -1.28 -15.81
C ILE A 415 13.74 -0.56 -17.13
N GLY A 416 12.81 0.27 -17.62
CA GLY A 416 12.97 1.01 -18.87
C GLY A 416 14.11 2.03 -18.85
N THR A 417 14.55 2.45 -17.65
CA THR A 417 15.69 3.36 -17.48
C THR A 417 17.00 2.58 -17.36
N LEU A 418 17.02 1.47 -16.60
CA LEU A 418 18.24 0.72 -16.29
C LEU A 418 18.69 -0.22 -17.39
N PHE A 419 17.76 -0.62 -18.29
CA PHE A 419 18.05 -1.51 -19.40
C PHE A 419 17.57 -0.88 -20.73
N PRO A 420 18.19 0.24 -21.16
CA PRO A 420 17.83 0.93 -22.39
C PRO A 420 18.10 0.12 -23.66
N GLU A 421 18.82 -0.99 -23.53
CA GLU A 421 19.10 -1.95 -24.61
C GLU A 421 17.86 -2.74 -25.05
N PHE A 422 16.79 -2.80 -24.23
CA PHE A 422 15.54 -3.40 -24.69
C PHE A 422 14.83 -2.51 -25.72
N LYS A 423 14.29 -3.09 -26.77
CA LYS A 423 13.54 -2.40 -27.82
C LYS A 423 12.40 -1.56 -27.26
N GLU A 424 11.72 -2.06 -26.25
CA GLU A 424 10.56 -1.41 -25.63
C GLU A 424 10.92 -0.46 -24.47
N ALA A 425 12.18 -0.34 -24.11
CA ALA A 425 12.61 0.40 -22.92
C ALA A 425 12.11 1.86 -22.89
N SER A 426 12.19 2.58 -24.02
CA SER A 426 11.69 3.95 -24.13
C SER A 426 10.17 4.01 -23.95
N ALA A 427 9.44 3.11 -24.59
CA ALA A 427 7.98 3.04 -24.50
C ALA A 427 7.51 2.72 -23.07
N TRP A 428 8.21 1.81 -22.36
CA TRP A 428 7.93 1.51 -20.96
C TRP A 428 8.16 2.72 -20.06
N ARG A 429 9.27 3.40 -20.24
CA ARG A 429 9.62 4.61 -19.47
C ARG A 429 8.62 5.74 -19.68
N GLU A 430 8.26 6.02 -20.92
CA GLU A 430 7.30 7.07 -21.28
C GLU A 430 5.91 6.74 -20.76
N TYR A 431 5.46 5.50 -20.92
CA TYR A 431 4.19 5.04 -20.38
C TYR A 431 4.15 5.16 -18.84
N ALA A 432 5.18 4.68 -18.17
CA ALA A 432 5.24 4.71 -16.71
C ALA A 432 5.27 6.14 -16.17
N ALA A 433 6.08 7.04 -16.79
CA ALA A 433 6.14 8.45 -16.39
C ALA A 433 4.80 9.16 -16.55
N ARG A 434 4.11 8.93 -17.69
CA ARG A 434 2.77 9.48 -17.92
C ARG A 434 1.76 8.97 -16.89
N ARG A 435 1.73 7.65 -16.63
CA ARG A 435 0.79 7.05 -15.69
C ARG A 435 1.05 7.50 -14.25
N LEU A 436 2.33 7.64 -13.82
CA LEU A 436 2.67 8.20 -12.50
C LEU A 436 2.17 9.64 -12.36
N HIS A 437 2.31 10.45 -13.40
CA HIS A 437 1.84 11.84 -13.39
C HIS A 437 0.30 11.94 -13.32
N GLU A 438 -0.40 11.09 -14.09
CA GLU A 438 -1.86 10.98 -14.07
C GLU A 438 -2.34 10.58 -12.65
N GLU A 439 -1.69 9.57 -12.04
CA GLU A 439 -2.03 9.13 -10.68
C GLU A 439 -1.70 10.17 -9.62
N MET A 440 -0.60 10.90 -9.76
CA MET A 440 -0.28 12.00 -8.86
C MET A 440 -1.38 13.07 -8.85
N SER A 441 -1.94 13.38 -10.01
CA SER A 441 -3.05 14.33 -10.14
C SER A 441 -4.38 13.81 -9.59
N ARG A 442 -4.58 12.47 -9.58
CA ARG A 442 -5.81 11.83 -9.09
C ARG A 442 -5.78 11.52 -7.60
N GLN A 443 -4.58 11.21 -7.07
CA GLN A 443 -4.42 10.68 -5.72
C GLN A 443 -3.94 11.72 -4.71
N VAL A 444 -3.52 12.92 -5.14
CA VAL A 444 -3.00 13.93 -4.23
C VAL A 444 -3.90 15.15 -4.25
N TYR A 445 -4.50 15.42 -3.11
CA TYR A 445 -5.32 16.61 -2.91
C TYR A 445 -4.51 17.91 -3.00
N PRO A 446 -5.16 19.05 -3.28
CA PRO A 446 -4.49 20.35 -3.29
C PRO A 446 -3.77 20.72 -1.98
N ASP A 447 -4.22 20.21 -0.83
CA ASP A 447 -3.57 20.38 0.48
C ASP A 447 -2.42 19.39 0.73
N GLY A 448 -2.10 18.56 -0.25
CA GLY A 448 -0.97 17.63 -0.24
C GLY A 448 -1.27 16.26 0.33
N ALA A 449 -2.42 16.02 0.95
CA ALA A 449 -2.80 14.70 1.43
C ALA A 449 -3.10 13.73 0.29
N GLN A 450 -2.74 12.46 0.45
CA GLN A 450 -3.09 11.40 -0.47
C GLN A 450 -4.51 10.89 -0.14
N VAL A 451 -5.31 10.57 -1.16
CA VAL A 451 -6.75 10.30 -1.08
C VAL A 451 -7.16 9.12 -0.21
N GLU A 452 -6.24 8.25 0.17
CA GLU A 452 -6.51 7.17 1.12
C GLU A 452 -6.54 7.66 2.57
N LEU A 453 -6.15 8.91 2.81
CA LEU A 453 -6.20 9.58 4.11
C LEU A 453 -5.50 8.81 5.24
N ALA A 454 -4.50 8.03 4.88
CA ALA A 454 -3.68 7.24 5.79
C ALA A 454 -2.22 7.68 5.66
N PRO A 455 -1.61 8.34 6.67
CA PRO A 455 -0.23 8.86 6.59
C PRO A 455 0.81 7.81 6.20
N GLY A 456 0.60 6.54 6.54
CA GLY A 456 1.46 5.44 6.11
C GLY A 456 1.41 5.23 4.61
N TYR A 457 0.21 5.15 4.02
CA TYR A 457 0.02 4.99 2.57
C TYR A 457 0.37 6.24 1.78
N HIS A 458 0.17 7.42 2.37
CA HIS A 458 0.73 8.65 1.82
C HIS A 458 2.26 8.54 1.61
N GLY A 459 2.97 7.99 2.60
CA GLY A 459 4.41 7.74 2.50
C GLY A 459 4.77 6.77 1.38
N VAL A 460 4.04 5.66 1.27
CA VAL A 460 4.24 4.68 0.19
C VAL A 460 4.11 5.34 -1.19
N VAL A 461 3.06 6.14 -1.39
CA VAL A 461 2.82 6.81 -2.68
C VAL A 461 3.88 7.89 -2.96
N LEU A 462 4.23 8.71 -1.94
CA LEU A 462 5.28 9.72 -2.04
C LEU A 462 6.63 9.10 -2.41
N GLU A 463 7.04 8.01 -1.76
CA GLU A 463 8.31 7.31 -2.03
C GLU A 463 8.36 6.78 -3.47
N ASN A 464 7.23 6.31 -4.00
CA ASN A 464 7.18 5.81 -5.37
C ASN A 464 7.30 6.94 -6.41
N PHE A 465 6.60 8.05 -6.21
CA PHE A 465 6.77 9.23 -7.07
C PHE A 465 8.20 9.79 -6.98
N LEU A 466 8.72 9.87 -5.76
CA LEU A 466 10.09 10.34 -5.51
C LEU A 466 11.15 9.42 -6.13
N GLY A 467 10.97 8.11 -6.05
CA GLY A 467 11.90 7.11 -6.62
C GLY A 467 12.05 7.29 -8.13
N ALA A 468 10.94 7.41 -8.86
CA ALA A 468 10.95 7.66 -10.30
C ALA A 468 11.65 9.00 -10.62
N TRP A 469 11.37 10.05 -9.87
CA TRP A 469 12.01 11.36 -10.05
C TRP A 469 13.52 11.34 -9.77
N LYS A 470 13.97 10.68 -8.69
CA LYS A 470 15.38 10.53 -8.36
C LYS A 470 16.15 9.83 -9.49
N LEU A 471 15.60 8.74 -10.00
CA LEU A 471 16.20 7.99 -11.09
C LEU A 471 16.21 8.82 -12.40
N ALA A 472 15.12 9.52 -12.70
CA ALA A 472 15.03 10.44 -13.83
C ALA A 472 16.15 11.51 -13.76
N ARG A 473 16.27 12.18 -12.62
CA ARG A 473 17.28 13.20 -12.37
C ARG A 473 18.70 12.66 -12.54
N LEU A 474 18.97 11.49 -11.99
CA LEU A 474 20.28 10.83 -12.06
C LEU A 474 20.68 10.52 -13.51
N ASN A 475 19.70 10.16 -14.35
CA ASN A 475 19.90 9.81 -15.75
C ASN A 475 19.53 10.92 -16.73
N ARG A 476 19.37 12.15 -16.25
CA ARG A 476 19.08 13.35 -17.06
C ARG A 476 17.82 13.22 -17.92
N GLN A 477 16.84 12.49 -17.39
CA GLN A 477 15.52 12.33 -18.01
C GLN A 477 14.55 13.38 -17.48
N THR A 478 13.56 13.75 -18.29
CA THR A 478 12.59 14.81 -17.95
C THR A 478 11.25 14.19 -17.57
N LEU A 479 10.70 14.63 -16.46
CA LEU A 479 9.31 14.38 -16.06
C LEU A 479 8.47 15.65 -16.26
N PRO A 480 7.12 15.59 -16.22
CA PRO A 480 6.25 16.76 -16.34
C PRO A 480 6.62 17.90 -15.38
N ALA A 481 6.44 19.15 -15.79
CA ALA A 481 6.96 20.32 -15.09
C ALA A 481 6.36 20.54 -13.69
N ASP A 482 5.12 20.11 -13.47
CA ASP A 482 4.41 20.21 -12.20
C ASP A 482 4.65 19.00 -11.25
N TYR A 483 5.42 18.00 -11.70
CA TYR A 483 5.74 16.82 -10.91
C TYR A 483 6.44 17.16 -9.58
N VAL A 484 7.48 18.00 -9.65
CA VAL A 484 8.26 18.41 -8.46
C VAL A 484 7.45 19.30 -7.49
N PRO A 485 6.68 20.30 -7.95
CA PRO A 485 5.75 21.03 -7.10
C PRO A 485 4.74 20.15 -6.36
N GLN A 486 4.27 19.08 -6.99
CA GLN A 486 3.37 18.13 -6.31
C GLN A 486 4.07 17.32 -5.22
N LEU A 487 5.31 16.87 -5.44
CA LEU A 487 6.14 16.24 -4.40
C LEU A 487 6.33 17.19 -3.19
N GLU A 488 6.60 18.47 -3.44
CA GLU A 488 6.74 19.46 -2.37
C GLU A 488 5.47 19.59 -1.52
N ARG A 489 4.28 19.58 -2.15
CA ARG A 489 2.99 19.61 -1.42
C ARG A 489 2.80 18.36 -0.57
N MET A 490 3.16 17.18 -1.09
CA MET A 490 3.07 15.93 -0.33
C MET A 490 3.97 15.96 0.92
N TYR A 491 5.19 16.46 0.81
CA TYR A 491 6.04 16.68 2.00
C TYR A 491 5.44 17.72 2.96
N GLY A 492 4.73 18.71 2.43
CA GLY A 492 3.98 19.70 3.22
C GLY A 492 2.93 19.06 4.12
N MET A 493 2.27 17.97 3.66
CA MET A 493 1.33 17.22 4.50
C MET A 493 2.02 16.69 5.77
N TYR A 494 3.20 16.08 5.66
CA TYR A 494 3.94 15.60 6.83
C TYR A 494 4.26 16.72 7.82
N LEU A 495 4.64 17.91 7.33
CA LEU A 495 4.87 19.07 8.20
C LEU A 495 3.57 19.47 8.91
N ASN A 496 2.46 19.48 8.19
CA ASN A 496 1.16 19.85 8.75
C ASN A 496 0.71 18.93 9.89
N VAL A 497 0.79 17.60 9.69
CA VAL A 497 0.26 16.63 10.66
C VAL A 497 1.23 16.24 11.77
N THR A 498 2.51 16.60 11.66
CA THR A 498 3.53 16.11 12.59
C THR A 498 3.22 16.50 14.04
N SER A 499 3.34 15.58 14.98
CA SER A 499 3.20 15.79 16.42
C SER A 499 4.47 16.38 17.03
N PRO A 500 4.47 16.93 18.25
CA PRO A 500 5.68 17.39 18.95
C PRO A 500 6.76 16.31 19.10
N ALA A 501 6.37 15.02 19.06
CA ALA A 501 7.31 13.89 19.04
C ALA A 501 8.01 13.67 17.69
N GLY A 502 7.61 14.37 16.63
CA GLY A 502 8.13 14.18 15.27
C GLY A 502 7.49 12.97 14.58
N GLN A 503 6.24 12.68 14.86
CA GLN A 503 5.51 11.55 14.29
C GLN A 503 4.20 12.01 13.64
N ALA A 504 3.85 11.42 12.51
CA ALA A 504 2.51 11.46 11.96
C ALA A 504 1.55 10.59 12.78
N PRO A 505 0.27 10.97 12.91
CA PRO A 505 -0.71 10.20 13.68
C PRO A 505 -1.04 8.86 13.00
N ALA A 506 -1.44 7.88 13.84
CA ALA A 506 -1.82 6.55 13.41
C ALA A 506 -3.31 6.49 13.01
N VAL A 507 -3.76 7.39 12.15
CA VAL A 507 -5.13 7.39 11.64
C VAL A 507 -5.28 6.40 10.48
N ASN A 508 -6.43 5.79 10.37
CA ASN A 508 -6.72 4.76 9.38
C ASN A 508 -5.68 3.61 9.42
N ASP A 509 -5.38 2.94 8.32
CA ASP A 509 -4.35 1.89 8.27
C ASP A 509 -2.92 2.47 8.33
N SER A 510 -2.63 3.26 9.37
CA SER A 510 -1.31 3.82 9.60
C SER A 510 -0.79 3.48 11.00
N GLY A 511 0.53 3.32 11.12
CA GLY A 511 1.22 3.38 12.40
C GLY A 511 1.70 4.80 12.69
N TRP A 512 2.12 5.07 13.92
CA TRP A 512 2.86 6.28 14.27
C TRP A 512 4.23 6.25 13.58
N SER A 513 4.43 7.10 12.59
CA SER A 513 5.62 7.10 11.74
C SER A 513 6.44 8.37 11.90
N ASP A 514 7.77 8.25 11.82
CA ASP A 514 8.69 9.39 11.88
C ASP A 514 8.49 10.33 10.70
N THR A 515 8.35 11.62 10.98
CA THR A 515 8.25 12.69 9.96
C THR A 515 9.56 13.47 9.79
N ARG A 516 10.52 13.31 10.70
CA ARG A 516 11.79 14.05 10.65
C ARG A 516 12.69 13.58 9.52
N ALA A 517 12.78 12.28 9.30
CA ALA A 517 13.60 11.74 8.23
C ALA A 517 13.11 12.18 6.83
N PRO A 518 11.81 12.00 6.45
CA PRO A 518 11.33 12.51 5.18
C PRO A 518 11.44 14.05 5.06
N LEU A 519 11.20 14.82 6.12
CA LEU A 519 11.34 16.28 6.05
C LEU A 519 12.79 16.75 5.95
N ARG A 520 13.76 15.98 6.47
CA ARG A 520 15.19 16.24 6.24
C ARG A 520 15.56 16.02 4.78
N GLU A 521 15.11 14.92 4.19
CA GLU A 521 15.26 14.68 2.77
C GLU A 521 14.60 15.77 1.92
N ALA A 522 13.37 16.18 2.28
CA ALA A 522 12.68 17.27 1.61
C ALA A 522 13.47 18.58 1.66
N ALA A 523 14.14 18.90 2.76
CA ALA A 523 14.98 20.10 2.87
C ALA A 523 16.18 20.11 1.91
N GLU A 524 16.73 18.92 1.60
CA GLU A 524 17.79 18.78 0.59
C GLU A 524 17.23 18.97 -0.83
N LEU A 525 16.01 18.50 -1.08
CA LEU A 525 15.35 18.63 -2.37
C LEU A 525 14.77 20.03 -2.60
N PHE A 526 14.30 20.68 -1.56
CA PHE A 526 13.65 22.00 -1.55
C PHE A 526 14.34 22.97 -0.60
N PRO A 527 15.56 23.44 -0.91
CA PRO A 527 16.38 24.22 0.01
C PRO A 527 15.78 25.58 0.41
N LYS A 528 14.75 26.06 -0.29
CA LYS A 528 13.99 27.25 0.09
C LYS A 528 12.98 26.98 1.22
N ARG A 529 12.63 25.72 1.48
CA ARG A 529 11.73 25.29 2.55
C ARG A 529 12.53 25.13 3.86
N THR A 530 12.86 26.26 4.47
CA THR A 530 13.60 26.29 5.74
C THR A 530 12.80 25.71 6.92
N ASP A 531 11.50 25.63 6.81
CA ASP A 531 10.57 24.95 7.70
C ASP A 531 10.72 23.41 7.65
N PHE A 532 10.95 22.83 6.47
CA PHE A 532 11.33 21.41 6.37
C PHE A 532 12.66 21.13 7.07
N LEU A 533 13.66 21.99 6.87
CA LEU A 533 14.95 21.88 7.54
C LEU A 533 14.82 22.01 9.06
N TYR A 534 13.99 22.95 9.53
CA TYR A 534 13.71 23.14 10.95
C TYR A 534 13.20 21.87 11.59
N TRP A 535 12.11 21.30 11.03
CA TRP A 535 11.51 20.11 11.60
C TRP A 535 12.36 18.87 11.40
N GLY A 536 12.95 18.67 10.20
CA GLY A 536 13.85 17.56 9.88
C GLY A 536 15.09 17.49 10.77
N THR A 537 15.53 18.61 11.32
CA THR A 537 16.69 18.69 12.25
C THR A 537 16.27 18.77 13.73
N GLY A 538 14.98 18.70 14.04
CA GLY A 538 14.46 18.84 15.41
C GLY A 538 14.71 20.24 15.99
N GLY A 539 14.51 21.28 15.18
CA GLY A 539 14.63 22.69 15.57
C GLY A 539 16.07 23.24 15.62
N ARG A 540 17.07 22.44 15.20
CA ARG A 540 18.47 22.85 15.27
C ARG A 540 18.91 23.76 14.12
N GLN A 541 18.26 23.70 12.98
CA GLN A 541 18.54 24.48 11.78
C GLN A 541 17.25 24.88 11.09
N GLY A 542 17.27 25.92 10.27
CA GLY A 542 16.10 26.43 9.57
C GLY A 542 15.28 27.38 10.43
N THR A 543 14.04 27.62 10.02
CA THR A 543 13.07 28.48 10.70
C THR A 543 11.76 27.72 10.94
N PRO A 544 11.09 27.90 12.09
CA PRO A 544 9.80 27.27 12.30
C PRO A 544 8.79 27.69 11.23
N PRO A 545 7.75 26.88 10.96
CA PRO A 545 6.66 27.29 10.09
C PRO A 545 6.01 28.60 10.52
N ALA A 546 5.54 29.39 9.57
CA ALA A 546 4.90 30.70 9.85
C ALA A 546 3.51 30.59 10.50
N PHE A 547 2.95 29.38 10.52
CA PHE A 547 1.67 29.08 11.18
C PHE A 547 1.91 28.21 12.42
N THR A 548 0.99 28.23 13.36
CA THR A 548 1.00 27.32 14.53
C THR A 548 0.00 26.19 14.31
N SER A 549 -1.27 26.49 14.14
CA SER A 549 -2.34 25.55 13.86
C SER A 549 -2.77 25.65 12.40
N THR A 550 -3.32 24.56 11.84
CA THR A 550 -3.71 24.52 10.42
C THR A 550 -4.92 23.64 10.20
N PHE A 551 -5.62 23.88 9.11
CA PHE A 551 -6.69 23.04 8.58
C PHE A 551 -6.32 22.60 7.17
N MET A 552 -6.51 21.32 6.89
CA MET A 552 -6.34 20.72 5.57
C MET A 552 -7.73 20.45 4.99
N PRO A 553 -8.25 21.35 4.15
CA PRO A 553 -9.69 21.35 3.83
C PRO A 553 -10.15 20.24 2.91
N TYR A 554 -9.26 19.59 2.17
CA TYR A 554 -9.61 18.43 1.35
C TYR A 554 -9.50 17.12 2.15
N ALA A 555 -8.50 17.00 3.00
CA ALA A 555 -8.39 15.88 3.92
C ALA A 555 -9.40 15.93 5.07
N GLY A 556 -9.91 17.13 5.40
CA GLY A 556 -10.78 17.37 6.56
C GLY A 556 -10.05 17.20 7.88
N TRP A 557 -8.74 17.48 7.92
CA TRP A 557 -7.89 17.35 9.10
C TRP A 557 -7.61 18.69 9.74
N PHE A 558 -7.91 18.79 11.03
CA PHE A 558 -7.59 19.95 11.85
C PHE A 558 -6.42 19.65 12.77
N ILE A 559 -5.44 20.52 12.76
CA ILE A 559 -4.24 20.38 13.56
C ILE A 559 -4.11 21.61 14.45
N MET A 560 -4.37 21.43 15.75
CA MET A 560 -4.31 22.46 16.77
C MET A 560 -2.97 22.38 17.51
N ARG A 561 -2.28 23.52 17.69
CA ARG A 561 -0.99 23.60 18.39
C ARG A 561 -0.91 24.81 19.30
N SER A 562 -0.18 24.66 20.42
CA SER A 562 0.28 25.82 21.21
C SER A 562 1.61 26.39 20.71
N GLY A 563 2.35 25.61 19.94
CA GLY A 563 3.65 25.98 19.39
C GLY A 563 4.31 24.81 18.65
N TRP A 564 5.59 24.98 18.30
CA TRP A 564 6.40 24.00 17.56
C TRP A 564 7.48 23.33 18.43
N GLY A 565 7.43 23.50 19.73
CA GLY A 565 8.38 22.89 20.67
C GLY A 565 7.99 21.45 21.06
N PRO A 566 8.96 20.66 21.59
CA PRO A 566 8.69 19.26 21.98
C PRO A 566 7.75 19.11 23.18
N GLN A 567 7.54 20.20 23.95
CA GLN A 567 6.65 20.20 25.11
C GLN A 567 5.29 20.85 24.82
N ASP A 568 5.08 21.36 23.61
CA ASP A 568 3.86 22.02 23.22
C ASP A 568 2.67 21.06 23.13
N LEU A 569 1.50 21.62 23.24
CA LEU A 569 0.23 20.93 23.11
C LEU A 569 -0.13 20.76 21.65
N TRP A 570 -0.64 19.59 21.30
CA TRP A 570 -1.03 19.26 19.95
C TRP A 570 -2.23 18.31 19.93
N LEU A 571 -3.14 18.57 19.01
CA LEU A 571 -4.29 17.71 18.73
C LEU A 571 -4.47 17.60 17.22
N HIS A 572 -4.70 16.38 16.75
CA HIS A 572 -5.18 16.09 15.38
C HIS A 572 -6.63 15.63 15.47
N PHE A 573 -7.50 16.28 14.74
CA PHE A 573 -8.93 15.97 14.65
C PHE A 573 -9.29 15.67 13.20
N GLU A 574 -10.02 14.59 12.97
CA GLU A 574 -10.46 14.13 11.66
C GLU A 574 -11.96 14.37 11.48
N ALA A 575 -12.34 15.12 10.45
CA ALA A 575 -13.74 15.34 10.04
C ALA A 575 -13.85 15.31 8.50
N GLY A 576 -13.04 14.46 7.87
CA GLY A 576 -12.86 14.37 6.43
C GLY A 576 -13.83 13.44 5.72
N PRO A 577 -13.65 13.30 4.39
CA PRO A 577 -14.33 12.29 3.59
C PRO A 577 -13.89 10.89 4.00
N PHE A 578 -14.59 9.85 3.53
CA PHE A 578 -14.18 8.47 3.80
C PHE A 578 -12.86 8.11 3.11
N GLY A 579 -12.56 8.69 1.93
CA GLY A 579 -11.35 8.41 1.18
C GLY A 579 -11.44 7.17 0.29
N ALA A 580 -10.29 6.63 -0.13
CA ALA A 580 -10.19 5.60 -1.15
C ALA A 580 -9.35 4.38 -0.72
N GLY A 581 -9.85 3.50 0.12
CA GLY A 581 -9.14 2.33 0.65
C GLY A 581 -8.45 2.63 1.99
N HIS A 582 -8.17 1.60 2.77
CA HIS A 582 -7.46 1.67 4.07
C HIS A 582 -8.15 2.47 5.18
N GLN A 583 -9.46 2.77 5.04
CA GLN A 583 -10.23 3.56 5.98
C GLN A 583 -10.80 2.74 7.14
N HIS A 584 -11.05 3.44 8.24
CA HIS A 584 -11.74 2.96 9.42
C HIS A 584 -13.08 3.69 9.62
N GLU A 585 -13.87 3.24 10.58
CA GLU A 585 -15.12 3.89 10.97
C GLU A 585 -14.83 4.89 12.12
N ASP A 586 -14.09 5.95 11.80
CA ASP A 586 -13.40 6.83 12.74
C ASP A 586 -13.70 8.33 12.56
N LYS A 587 -14.69 8.70 11.73
CA LYS A 587 -15.00 10.12 11.50
C LYS A 587 -15.35 10.82 12.81
N LEU A 588 -14.75 11.99 13.02
CA LEU A 588 -14.78 12.80 14.24
C LEU A 588 -13.86 12.25 15.37
N SER A 589 -12.97 11.31 15.06
CA SER A 589 -11.93 10.90 16.01
C SER A 589 -10.80 11.94 16.12
N PHE A 590 -10.05 11.88 17.22
CA PHE A 590 -8.93 12.77 17.47
C PHE A 590 -7.89 12.14 18.39
N VAL A 591 -6.67 12.65 18.32
CA VAL A 591 -5.55 12.23 19.18
C VAL A 591 -4.86 13.44 19.82
N ILE A 592 -4.27 13.24 21.00
CA ILE A 592 -3.65 14.33 21.80
C ILE A 592 -2.21 13.99 22.15
N HIS A 593 -1.35 14.99 22.02
CA HIS A 593 0.01 14.99 22.51
C HIS A 593 0.25 16.27 23.33
N ALA A 594 0.87 16.15 24.50
CA ALA A 594 1.21 17.29 25.32
C ALA A 594 2.40 16.99 26.24
N TYR A 595 3.22 18.01 26.53
CA TYR A 595 4.34 17.95 27.45
C TYR A 595 5.30 16.77 27.17
N GLY A 596 5.58 16.53 25.90
CA GLY A 596 6.50 15.49 25.45
C GLY A 596 5.91 14.07 25.43
N ALA A 597 4.61 13.90 25.69
CA ALA A 597 3.96 12.58 25.73
C ALA A 597 2.71 12.50 24.85
N ARG A 598 2.49 11.34 24.21
CA ARG A 598 1.21 10.97 23.63
C ARG A 598 0.25 10.61 24.75
N LEU A 599 -0.88 11.29 24.83
CA LEU A 599 -1.84 11.14 25.91
C LEU A 599 -3.07 10.36 25.48
N LEU A 600 -3.63 10.72 24.31
CA LEU A 600 -4.72 10.00 23.66
C LEU A 600 -4.21 9.39 22.36
N THR A 601 -4.59 8.16 22.08
CA THR A 601 -4.11 7.39 20.93
C THR A 601 -5.24 6.94 20.00
N GLU A 602 -4.89 6.27 18.94
CA GLU A 602 -5.79 5.81 17.88
C GLU A 602 -5.59 4.32 17.62
N GLY A 603 -6.58 3.67 17.01
CA GLY A 603 -6.56 2.25 16.66
C GLY A 603 -5.42 1.87 15.72
N GLY A 604 -5.16 2.68 14.70
CA GLY A 604 -4.09 2.44 13.74
C GLY A 604 -4.22 1.12 12.98
N VAL A 605 -3.12 0.68 12.35
CA VAL A 605 -3.11 -0.52 11.51
C VAL A 605 -2.84 -1.79 12.31
N TYR A 606 -3.61 -2.83 12.02
CA TYR A 606 -3.33 -4.23 12.38
C TYR A 606 -3.17 -5.07 11.10
N ALA A 607 -2.86 -6.37 11.26
CA ALA A 607 -2.73 -7.30 10.13
C ALA A 607 -3.94 -7.26 9.18
N TYR A 608 -3.70 -7.49 7.88
CA TYR A 608 -4.75 -7.64 6.88
C TYR A 608 -5.27 -9.08 6.86
N ASP A 609 -5.97 -9.46 7.93
CA ASP A 609 -6.52 -10.79 8.14
C ASP A 609 -7.99 -10.74 8.62
N ASP A 610 -8.61 -11.89 8.82
CA ASP A 610 -9.99 -12.00 9.29
C ASP A 610 -10.09 -12.10 10.83
N SER A 611 -9.05 -11.71 11.57
CA SER A 611 -9.00 -11.81 13.02
C SER A 611 -9.98 -10.83 13.69
N GLN A 612 -10.32 -11.13 14.96
CA GLN A 612 -11.08 -10.18 15.79
C GLN A 612 -10.35 -8.83 15.95
N TRP A 613 -9.01 -8.83 15.93
CA TRP A 613 -8.20 -7.64 16.05
C TRP A 613 -8.32 -6.73 14.83
N ARG A 614 -8.32 -7.32 13.61
CA ARG A 614 -8.55 -6.56 12.38
C ARG A 614 -9.96 -5.96 12.35
N ARG A 615 -10.97 -6.73 12.69
CA ARG A 615 -12.35 -6.21 12.77
C ARG A 615 -12.48 -5.09 13.79
N TYR A 616 -11.83 -5.23 14.95
CA TYR A 616 -11.84 -4.21 16.00
C TYR A 616 -11.21 -2.89 15.53
N VAL A 617 -9.98 -2.91 15.00
CA VAL A 617 -9.31 -1.66 14.57
C VAL A 617 -10.05 -0.95 13.44
N LEU A 618 -10.84 -1.67 12.64
CA LEU A 618 -11.67 -1.09 11.58
C LEU A 618 -12.99 -0.49 12.09
N SER A 619 -13.45 -0.89 13.29
CA SER A 619 -14.74 -0.49 13.85
C SER A 619 -14.62 0.80 14.67
N ALA A 620 -15.74 1.48 14.88
CA ALA A 620 -15.82 2.67 15.73
C ALA A 620 -15.31 2.43 17.17
N ALA A 621 -15.35 1.19 17.65
CA ALA A 621 -14.92 0.83 19.00
C ALA A 621 -13.41 1.04 19.27
N ALA A 622 -12.57 1.07 18.23
CA ALA A 622 -11.13 1.32 18.37
C ALA A 622 -10.74 2.81 18.33
N HIS A 623 -11.71 3.70 18.19
CA HIS A 623 -11.50 5.12 17.91
C HIS A 623 -12.14 6.01 18.98
N ASN A 624 -11.73 7.29 19.02
CA ASN A 624 -12.24 8.26 19.98
C ASN A 624 -13.53 8.94 19.46
N VAL A 625 -14.58 8.15 19.24
CA VAL A 625 -15.85 8.54 18.62
C VAL A 625 -17.05 8.17 19.49
N VAL A 626 -18.25 8.46 18.99
CA VAL A 626 -19.52 8.09 19.62
C VAL A 626 -20.19 6.96 18.83
N ARG A 627 -20.68 5.95 19.55
CA ARG A 627 -21.57 4.89 19.07
C ARG A 627 -23.00 5.18 19.49
N VAL A 628 -24.01 4.86 18.70
CA VAL A 628 -25.42 5.10 19.01
C VAL A 628 -26.18 3.76 19.00
N ASP A 629 -26.90 3.44 20.10
CA ASP A 629 -27.67 2.19 20.28
C ASP A 629 -26.86 0.91 20.01
N GLY A 630 -25.57 0.93 20.33
CA GLY A 630 -24.67 -0.19 20.04
C GLY A 630 -24.29 -0.32 18.56
N LEU A 631 -24.69 0.65 17.71
CA LEU A 631 -24.42 0.66 16.28
C LEU A 631 -23.25 1.60 15.95
N ASP A 632 -22.30 1.10 15.17
CA ASP A 632 -21.15 1.87 14.69
C ASP A 632 -21.51 2.75 13.49
N GLN A 633 -20.66 3.73 13.20
CA GLN A 633 -20.54 4.29 11.86
C GLN A 633 -20.30 3.13 10.88
N ASN A 634 -20.84 3.23 9.66
CA ASN A 634 -20.60 2.20 8.63
C ASN A 634 -20.49 2.85 7.25
N ARG A 635 -19.50 3.70 7.10
CA ARG A 635 -19.26 4.46 5.87
C ARG A 635 -18.88 3.56 4.68
N ARG A 636 -18.38 2.33 4.96
CA ARG A 636 -18.14 1.31 3.95
C ARG A 636 -19.37 0.81 3.24
N ALA A 637 -20.52 0.80 3.90
CA ALA A 637 -21.80 0.41 3.31
C ALA A 637 -22.33 1.46 2.32
N ALA A 638 -21.89 2.70 2.43
CA ALA A 638 -22.27 3.76 1.50
C ALA A 638 -21.61 3.53 0.14
N PRO A 639 -22.36 3.60 -0.98
CA PRO A 639 -21.78 3.41 -2.31
C PRO A 639 -20.84 4.55 -2.77
N ARG A 640 -20.53 5.48 -1.90
CA ARG A 640 -19.71 6.65 -2.16
C ARG A 640 -18.45 6.59 -1.32
N PHE A 641 -17.42 5.99 -1.85
CA PHE A 641 -16.04 6.31 -1.47
C PHE A 641 -15.82 7.76 -1.83
N ASN A 642 -15.90 8.66 -0.86
CA ASN A 642 -16.01 10.04 -1.18
C ASN A 642 -14.63 10.67 -1.23
N LEU A 643 -14.10 10.70 -2.43
CA LEU A 643 -13.11 11.72 -2.78
C LEU A 643 -13.84 13.06 -2.81
N THR A 644 -13.29 14.07 -2.17
CA THR A 644 -13.82 15.41 -2.34
C THR A 644 -13.12 16.11 -3.50
N GLU A 645 -13.89 16.74 -4.38
CA GLU A 645 -13.38 17.58 -5.47
C GLU A 645 -13.23 19.04 -5.05
N GLN A 646 -13.90 19.42 -3.96
CA GLN A 646 -13.92 20.79 -3.44
C GLN A 646 -13.46 20.78 -1.98
N PRO A 647 -12.88 21.90 -1.50
CA PRO A 647 -12.55 22.03 -0.10
C PRO A 647 -13.81 21.91 0.77
N LEU A 648 -13.70 21.21 1.88
CA LEU A 648 -14.76 21.09 2.87
C LEU A 648 -14.97 22.45 3.56
N ASP A 649 -16.23 22.78 3.86
CA ASP A 649 -16.65 24.00 4.53
C ASP A 649 -16.80 23.84 6.05
N ASN A 650 -16.09 22.89 6.64
CA ASN A 650 -16.05 22.68 8.08
C ASN A 650 -15.62 23.97 8.82
N ARG A 651 -16.29 24.28 9.92
CA ARG A 651 -15.97 25.51 10.70
C ARG A 651 -14.57 25.42 11.29
N TRP A 652 -13.72 26.39 10.97
CA TRP A 652 -12.37 26.53 11.49
C TRP A 652 -12.05 27.97 11.83
N LEU A 653 -11.64 28.22 13.09
CA LEU A 653 -11.15 29.52 13.55
C LEU A 653 -9.83 29.31 14.29
N THR A 654 -8.84 30.12 14.02
CA THR A 654 -7.53 30.03 14.66
C THR A 654 -6.92 31.40 14.90
N ASN A 655 -6.31 31.58 16.06
CA ASN A 655 -5.48 32.74 16.41
C ASN A 655 -4.52 32.35 17.56
N ASP A 656 -3.81 33.33 18.11
CA ASP A 656 -2.82 33.08 19.15
C ASP A 656 -3.43 32.62 20.50
N ARG A 657 -4.75 32.86 20.73
CA ARG A 657 -5.43 32.54 21.97
C ARG A 657 -6.23 31.25 21.92
N PHE A 658 -6.75 30.91 20.77
CA PHE A 658 -7.57 29.70 20.62
C PHE A 658 -7.58 29.14 19.19
N ASP A 659 -7.94 27.86 19.09
CA ASP A 659 -8.43 27.23 17.87
C ASP A 659 -9.84 26.69 18.12
N PHE A 660 -10.68 26.74 17.11
CA PHE A 660 -11.99 26.09 17.11
C PHE A 660 -12.19 25.32 15.81
N ALA A 661 -12.58 24.06 15.92
CA ALA A 661 -12.92 23.21 14.79
C ALA A 661 -14.26 22.53 15.04
N GLU A 662 -15.08 22.39 14.02
CA GLU A 662 -16.33 21.64 14.08
C GLU A 662 -16.51 20.82 12.81
N GLY A 663 -16.85 19.52 12.99
CA GLY A 663 -17.18 18.59 11.92
C GLY A 663 -18.47 17.85 12.22
N ILE A 664 -19.05 17.20 11.21
CA ILE A 664 -20.30 16.46 11.31
C ILE A 664 -20.20 15.07 10.70
N TYR A 665 -20.85 14.10 11.34
CA TYR A 665 -21.19 12.80 10.81
C TYR A 665 -22.72 12.66 10.76
N ASP A 666 -23.28 12.51 9.57
CA ASP A 666 -24.73 12.41 9.32
C ASP A 666 -25.07 11.35 8.26
N GLU A 667 -24.14 10.43 8.02
CA GLU A 667 -24.32 9.37 7.03
C GLU A 667 -25.22 8.24 7.56
N GLY A 668 -25.30 8.06 8.90
CA GLY A 668 -26.11 7.06 9.60
C GLY A 668 -25.27 6.00 10.32
N PHE A 669 -25.87 5.32 11.29
CA PHE A 669 -25.28 4.24 12.08
C PHE A 669 -25.92 2.90 11.71
N GLY A 670 -25.19 1.81 11.93
CA GLY A 670 -25.68 0.45 11.68
C GLY A 670 -25.31 -0.10 10.31
N PRO A 671 -25.47 -1.43 10.10
CA PRO A 671 -25.04 -2.13 8.89
C PRO A 671 -25.62 -1.57 7.58
N GLU A 672 -26.85 -1.07 7.61
CA GLU A 672 -27.54 -0.48 6.46
C GLU A 672 -27.63 1.05 6.56
N LEU A 673 -26.89 1.66 7.50
CA LEU A 673 -26.98 3.08 7.82
C LEU A 673 -28.41 3.50 8.18
N GLU A 674 -29.15 2.62 8.83
CA GLU A 674 -30.58 2.78 9.11
C GLU A 674 -30.89 3.80 10.17
N LEU A 675 -30.00 3.98 11.15
CA LEU A 675 -30.19 4.94 12.24
C LEU A 675 -29.61 6.31 11.85
N LYS A 676 -30.49 7.26 11.46
CA LYS A 676 -30.11 8.57 10.92
C LYS A 676 -29.87 9.64 12.00
N VAL A 677 -29.19 9.31 13.07
CA VAL A 677 -28.75 10.31 14.05
C VAL A 677 -27.63 11.15 13.45
N SER A 678 -27.75 12.47 13.58
CA SER A 678 -26.65 13.38 13.25
C SER A 678 -25.74 13.58 14.47
N HIS A 679 -24.44 13.43 14.30
CA HIS A 679 -23.43 13.72 15.32
C HIS A 679 -22.50 14.81 14.80
N SER A 680 -22.46 15.97 15.43
CA SER A 680 -21.40 16.94 15.22
C SER A 680 -20.48 17.00 16.44
N ARG A 681 -19.21 17.19 16.19
CA ARG A 681 -18.18 17.37 17.22
C ARG A 681 -17.48 18.70 17.02
N ALA A 682 -17.54 19.53 18.06
CA ALA A 682 -16.81 20.79 18.13
C ALA A 682 -15.70 20.69 19.18
N ILE A 683 -14.52 21.20 18.84
CA ILE A 683 -13.37 21.26 19.75
C ILE A 683 -12.86 22.69 19.83
N LEU A 684 -12.87 23.27 21.05
CA LEU A 684 -12.23 24.55 21.36
C LEU A 684 -10.91 24.29 22.11
N PHE A 685 -9.80 24.67 21.54
CA PHE A 685 -8.50 24.69 22.19
C PHE A 685 -8.25 26.06 22.83
N VAL A 686 -8.27 26.15 24.12
CA VAL A 686 -7.87 27.34 24.88
C VAL A 686 -6.38 27.31 25.08
N LYS A 687 -5.64 28.06 24.26
CA LYS A 687 -4.17 28.01 24.24
C LYS A 687 -3.52 28.70 25.43
N PRO A 688 -2.51 28.13 26.04
CA PRO A 688 -1.94 26.78 25.87
C PRO A 688 -2.39 25.81 26.99
N PHE A 689 -3.65 25.83 27.37
CA PHE A 689 -4.11 25.22 28.61
C PHE A 689 -4.81 23.87 28.45
N TYR A 690 -5.92 23.79 27.68
CA TYR A 690 -6.76 22.59 27.59
C TYR A 690 -7.70 22.68 26.38
N TRP A 691 -8.38 21.57 26.09
CA TRP A 691 -9.44 21.53 25.09
C TRP A 691 -10.82 21.34 25.77
N LEU A 692 -11.83 21.93 25.18
CA LEU A 692 -13.24 21.64 25.43
C LEU A 692 -13.79 20.93 24.20
N LEU A 693 -14.41 19.79 24.42
CA LEU A 693 -15.03 18.98 23.38
C LEU A 693 -16.54 18.99 23.59
N PHE A 694 -17.30 19.17 22.52
CA PHE A 694 -18.76 19.15 22.51
C PHE A 694 -19.24 18.17 21.45
N ASP A 695 -19.92 17.10 21.88
CA ASP A 695 -20.64 16.18 21.00
C ASP A 695 -22.12 16.58 20.96
N VAL A 696 -22.57 17.10 19.82
CA VAL A 696 -23.97 17.44 19.58
C VAL A 696 -24.64 16.28 18.86
N MET A 697 -25.62 15.68 19.51
CA MET A 697 -26.43 14.58 18.99
C MET A 697 -27.80 15.09 18.59
N ALA A 698 -28.22 14.80 17.35
CA ALA A 698 -29.54 15.20 16.85
C ALA A 698 -30.23 14.01 16.19
N PRO A 699 -30.98 13.18 16.95
CA PRO A 699 -31.78 12.10 16.41
C PRO A 699 -32.95 12.64 15.57
N PRO A 700 -33.45 11.87 14.57
CA PRO A 700 -34.54 12.27 13.71
C PRO A 700 -35.92 12.09 14.38
N ASP A 701 -35.97 11.49 15.57
CA ASP A 701 -37.17 11.11 16.30
C ASP A 701 -37.08 11.50 17.79
N ASP A 702 -38.12 11.21 18.54
CA ASP A 702 -38.23 11.47 19.98
C ASP A 702 -38.03 10.22 20.84
N LEU A 703 -37.43 9.15 20.25
CA LEU A 703 -37.11 7.93 20.99
C LEU A 703 -35.93 8.16 21.92
N GLU A 704 -35.81 7.31 22.93
CA GLU A 704 -34.64 7.30 23.79
C GLU A 704 -33.54 6.47 23.13
N HIS A 705 -32.40 7.11 22.91
CA HIS A 705 -31.21 6.48 22.36
C HIS A 705 -30.09 6.39 23.40
N GLU A 706 -29.24 5.39 23.28
CA GLU A 706 -28.02 5.22 24.07
C GLU A 706 -26.80 5.67 23.27
N TYR A 707 -26.04 6.60 23.84
CA TYR A 707 -24.84 7.17 23.24
C TYR A 707 -23.63 6.74 24.05
N THR A 708 -22.69 6.02 23.46
CA THR A 708 -21.46 5.57 24.08
C THR A 708 -20.26 6.30 23.48
N THR A 709 -19.55 7.08 24.31
CA THR A 709 -18.32 7.82 23.92
C THR A 709 -17.10 7.13 24.52
N TRP A 710 -16.08 6.91 23.70
CA TRP A 710 -14.81 6.32 24.13
C TRP A 710 -13.64 7.29 23.99
N PHE A 711 -12.66 7.13 24.91
CA PHE A 711 -11.36 7.82 24.83
C PHE A 711 -10.25 6.85 25.15
N HIS A 712 -9.36 6.58 24.19
CA HIS A 712 -8.28 5.60 24.31
C HIS A 712 -7.02 6.27 24.85
N PHE A 713 -6.73 6.11 26.15
CA PHE A 713 -5.47 6.59 26.73
C PHE A 713 -4.28 5.80 26.15
N ASN A 714 -3.13 6.46 26.00
CA ASN A 714 -1.92 5.77 25.57
C ASN A 714 -1.18 5.10 26.77
N THR A 715 -1.96 4.49 27.67
CA THR A 715 -1.52 3.73 28.85
C THR A 715 -2.63 2.78 29.27
N ASP A 716 -2.30 1.70 29.96
CA ASP A 716 -3.24 0.74 30.55
C ASP A 716 -3.78 1.18 31.92
N GLN A 717 -3.26 2.28 32.47
CA GLN A 717 -3.61 2.78 33.80
C GLN A 717 -4.44 4.07 33.70
N ALA A 718 -5.55 4.11 34.42
CA ALA A 718 -6.37 5.29 34.65
C ALA A 718 -6.87 5.36 36.10
N LEU A 719 -6.90 6.55 36.65
CA LEU A 719 -7.47 6.85 37.97
C LEU A 719 -8.83 7.48 37.79
N LYS A 720 -9.85 6.90 38.39
CA LYS A 720 -11.16 7.54 38.49
C LYS A 720 -11.09 8.66 39.52
N LEU A 721 -11.51 9.84 39.13
CA LEU A 721 -11.59 11.03 40.02
C LEU A 721 -13.06 11.32 40.29
N GLU A 722 -13.53 10.93 41.48
CA GLU A 722 -14.95 11.02 41.84
C GLU A 722 -15.46 12.47 41.88
N ASN A 723 -14.60 13.43 42.27
CA ASN A 723 -14.96 14.87 42.29
C ASN A 723 -15.19 15.48 40.89
N PHE A 724 -14.72 14.79 39.84
CA PHE A 724 -14.93 15.22 38.45
C PHE A 724 -15.83 14.25 37.67
N ASN A 725 -16.23 13.14 38.27
CA ASN A 725 -16.88 12.00 37.60
C ASN A 725 -16.15 11.60 36.30
N GLY A 726 -14.82 11.69 36.31
CA GLY A 726 -13.94 11.54 35.14
C GLY A 726 -12.74 10.66 35.42
N PHE A 727 -11.83 10.62 34.46
CA PHE A 727 -10.61 9.79 34.52
C PHE A 727 -9.36 10.62 34.23
N LEU A 728 -8.32 10.33 35.01
CA LEU A 728 -6.96 10.81 34.75
C LEU A 728 -6.11 9.61 34.31
N SER A 729 -5.47 9.70 33.14
CA SER A 729 -4.46 8.70 32.78
C SER A 729 -3.33 8.67 33.82
N ALA A 730 -2.77 7.50 34.12
CA ALA A 730 -1.84 7.35 35.26
C ALA A 730 -0.49 6.82 34.82
N ARG A 731 0.29 7.66 34.15
CA ARG A 731 1.67 7.37 33.75
C ARG A 731 2.65 7.94 34.76
N PRO A 732 3.45 7.08 35.43
CA PRO A 732 4.45 7.57 36.36
C PRO A 732 5.48 8.47 35.66
N ASN A 733 5.84 9.58 36.31
CA ASN A 733 6.89 10.51 35.86
C ASN A 733 6.70 11.03 34.40
N SER A 734 5.48 11.09 33.93
CA SER A 734 5.13 11.56 32.59
C SER A 734 3.89 12.45 32.64
N ALA A 735 3.66 13.16 31.54
CA ALA A 735 2.41 13.90 31.38
C ALA A 735 1.20 12.95 31.31
N ASN A 736 0.07 13.42 31.77
CA ASN A 736 -1.21 12.71 31.81
C ASN A 736 -2.34 13.57 31.28
N LEU A 737 -3.51 12.99 31.04
CA LEU A 737 -4.71 13.67 30.56
C LEU A 737 -5.87 13.41 31.51
N LEU A 738 -6.47 14.50 32.01
CA LEU A 738 -7.77 14.47 32.65
C LEU A 738 -8.85 14.56 31.59
N ILE A 739 -9.80 13.64 31.62
CA ILE A 739 -11.07 13.69 30.87
C ILE A 739 -12.20 13.78 31.90
N ALA A 740 -12.93 14.89 31.90
CA ALA A 740 -14.02 15.15 32.82
C ALA A 740 -15.26 15.63 32.08
N PRO A 741 -16.42 14.96 32.22
CA PRO A 741 -17.68 15.47 31.67
C PRO A 741 -18.09 16.73 32.41
N LEU A 742 -18.61 17.71 31.70
CA LEU A 742 -19.15 18.92 32.31
C LEU A 742 -20.59 18.72 32.84
N GLN A 743 -21.27 17.69 32.34
CA GLN A 743 -22.67 17.32 32.67
C GLN A 743 -22.72 15.88 33.21
N PRO A 744 -22.22 15.61 34.43
CA PRO A 744 -22.06 14.23 34.90
C PRO A 744 -23.38 13.56 35.32
N GLU A 745 -24.46 14.31 35.49
CA GLU A 745 -25.75 13.78 35.96
C GLU A 745 -26.38 12.85 34.92
N GLY A 746 -26.75 11.64 35.36
CA GLY A 746 -27.34 10.62 34.48
C GLY A 746 -26.35 9.96 33.50
N LEU A 747 -25.05 10.21 33.64
CA LEU A 747 -24.00 9.61 32.84
C LEU A 747 -23.46 8.37 33.56
N GLU A 748 -23.51 7.21 32.88
CA GLU A 748 -22.81 6.01 33.34
C GLU A 748 -21.35 6.13 32.93
N VAL A 749 -20.44 5.92 33.90
CA VAL A 749 -19.00 6.12 33.69
C VAL A 749 -18.23 4.88 34.08
N ARG A 750 -17.50 4.30 33.16
CA ARG A 750 -16.66 3.11 33.36
C ARG A 750 -15.32 3.23 32.62
N ASN A 751 -14.37 2.40 33.02
CA ASN A 751 -13.08 2.29 32.31
C ASN A 751 -12.93 0.85 31.82
N LEU A 752 -12.78 0.69 30.51
CA LEU A 752 -12.51 -0.62 29.89
C LEU A 752 -11.00 -0.70 29.60
N CYS A 753 -10.42 -1.88 29.76
CA CYS A 753 -8.99 -2.08 29.48
C CYS A 753 -8.75 -3.56 29.19
N GLY A 754 -8.24 -3.88 28.00
CA GLY A 754 -7.90 -5.24 27.65
C GLY A 754 -9.08 -6.22 27.62
N GLN A 755 -10.28 -5.74 27.29
CA GLN A 755 -11.47 -6.56 27.20
C GLN A 755 -11.55 -7.28 25.86
N GLU A 756 -11.83 -8.59 25.86
CA GLU A 756 -12.10 -9.38 24.65
C GLU A 756 -13.56 -9.82 24.55
N GLN A 757 -14.27 -9.90 25.67
CA GLN A 757 -15.69 -10.29 25.74
C GLN A 757 -16.49 -9.29 26.58
N PRO A 758 -17.75 -8.97 26.25
CA PRO A 758 -18.56 -9.50 25.13
C PRO A 758 -18.14 -8.97 23.75
N GLU A 759 -17.38 -7.88 23.71
CA GLU A 759 -16.76 -7.31 22.51
C GLU A 759 -15.32 -6.86 22.82
N VAL A 760 -14.48 -6.80 21.79
CA VAL A 760 -13.10 -6.33 21.94
C VAL A 760 -13.11 -4.84 22.20
N GLN A 761 -12.50 -4.38 23.33
CA GLN A 761 -12.39 -2.98 23.69
C GLN A 761 -11.18 -2.70 24.58
N GLY A 762 -10.58 -1.53 24.42
CA GLY A 762 -9.44 -1.09 25.21
C GLY A 762 -8.13 -1.75 24.78
N TRP A 763 -7.91 -1.86 23.46
CA TRP A 763 -6.68 -2.38 22.87
C TRP A 763 -6.15 -1.45 21.79
N VAL A 764 -4.85 -1.47 21.55
CA VAL A 764 -4.23 -0.85 20.38
C VAL A 764 -3.16 -1.77 19.79
N PRO A 765 -2.93 -1.73 18.47
CA PRO A 765 -1.88 -2.51 17.83
C PRO A 765 -0.49 -2.25 18.41
N ALA A 766 0.33 -3.29 18.41
CA ALA A 766 1.74 -3.29 18.81
C ALA A 766 2.56 -4.10 17.81
N GLU A 767 3.89 -4.05 17.90
CA GLU A 767 4.77 -4.78 17.00
C GLU A 767 4.54 -6.30 17.02
N GLY A 768 4.77 -6.96 15.89
CA GLY A 768 4.77 -8.43 15.77
C GLY A 768 3.38 -9.05 15.78
N LEU A 769 2.40 -8.43 15.13
CA LEU A 769 1.01 -8.91 15.04
C LEU A 769 0.36 -9.13 16.43
N ARG A 770 0.61 -8.21 17.34
CA ARG A 770 0.06 -8.22 18.71
C ARG A 770 -0.74 -6.94 18.96
N CYS A 771 -1.58 -6.99 20.00
CA CYS A 771 -2.21 -5.82 20.58
C CYS A 771 -1.75 -5.66 22.03
N ARG A 772 -1.75 -4.44 22.53
CA ARG A 772 -1.52 -4.12 23.95
C ARG A 772 -2.77 -3.48 24.54
N PRO A 773 -3.08 -3.75 25.83
CA PRO A 773 -4.21 -3.12 26.47
C PRO A 773 -3.98 -1.62 26.68
N VAL A 774 -5.07 -0.86 26.64
CA VAL A 774 -5.10 0.56 26.98
C VAL A 774 -6.36 0.87 27.79
N ALA A 775 -6.20 1.74 28.79
CA ALA A 775 -7.35 2.24 29.54
C ALA A 775 -8.22 3.09 28.63
N THR A 776 -9.50 2.77 28.60
CA THR A 776 -10.49 3.39 27.74
C THR A 776 -11.67 3.90 28.56
N PRO A 777 -11.57 5.14 29.13
CA PRO A 777 -12.72 5.83 29.68
C PRO A 777 -13.92 5.76 28.75
N THR A 778 -15.03 5.27 29.27
CA THR A 778 -16.28 5.05 28.55
C THR A 778 -17.39 5.79 29.24
N PHE A 779 -18.11 6.63 28.52
CA PHE A 779 -19.20 7.44 29.00
C PHE A 779 -20.47 7.07 28.24
N VAL A 780 -21.53 6.67 28.98
CA VAL A 780 -22.78 6.24 28.37
C VAL A 780 -23.91 7.17 28.79
N ARG A 781 -24.56 7.80 27.82
CA ARG A 781 -25.71 8.71 28.00
C ARG A 781 -26.95 8.10 27.37
N LYS A 782 -28.08 8.12 28.09
CA LYS A 782 -29.41 7.89 27.51
C LYS A 782 -30.12 9.23 27.43
N ALA A 783 -30.59 9.56 26.22
CA ALA A 783 -31.26 10.85 25.99
C ALA A 783 -32.34 10.75 24.91
N ARG A 784 -33.30 11.72 24.97
CA ARG A 784 -34.32 11.94 23.93
C ARG A 784 -34.11 13.30 23.29
N GLY A 785 -34.35 13.36 21.98
CA GLY A 785 -34.20 14.60 21.24
C GLY A 785 -32.74 15.10 21.17
N ALA A 786 -32.56 16.31 20.68
CA ALA A 786 -31.22 16.88 20.48
C ALA A 786 -30.60 17.36 21.82
N PHE A 787 -29.32 17.03 22.03
CA PHE A 787 -28.55 17.44 23.20
C PHE A 787 -27.08 17.62 22.88
N ALA A 788 -26.30 18.24 23.76
CA ALA A 788 -24.86 18.23 23.73
C ALA A 788 -24.28 17.59 24.98
N GLU A 789 -23.29 16.70 24.80
CA GLU A 789 -22.39 16.22 25.84
C GLU A 789 -21.08 16.99 25.77
N ALA A 790 -20.66 17.59 26.90
CA ALA A 790 -19.43 18.39 26.89
C ALA A 790 -18.36 17.81 27.82
N TYR A 791 -17.12 17.83 27.37
CA TYR A 791 -15.96 17.29 28.09
C TYR A 791 -14.84 18.34 28.20
N LEU A 792 -14.20 18.35 29.37
CA LEU A 792 -12.91 18.98 29.57
C LEU A 792 -11.79 17.96 29.33
N LEU A 793 -10.87 18.29 28.44
CA LEU A 793 -9.65 17.52 28.12
C LEU A 793 -8.46 18.33 28.60
N CYS A 794 -7.96 18.08 29.81
CA CYS A 794 -6.92 18.87 30.46
C CYS A 794 -5.62 18.09 30.61
N PRO A 795 -4.56 18.42 29.86
CA PRO A 795 -3.26 17.80 30.04
C PRO A 795 -2.59 18.33 31.31
N VAL A 796 -1.95 17.42 32.05
CA VAL A 796 -1.19 17.73 33.27
C VAL A 796 0.24 17.21 33.17
N LYS A 797 1.21 17.99 33.67
CA LYS A 797 2.65 17.64 33.56
C LYS A 797 3.05 16.41 34.38
N SER A 798 2.33 16.13 35.44
CA SER A 798 2.50 14.92 36.24
C SER A 798 1.18 14.55 36.93
N HIS A 799 1.01 13.28 37.30
CA HIS A 799 -0.21 12.80 37.96
C HIS A 799 -0.46 13.42 39.35
N ASN A 800 0.55 14.01 39.98
CA ASN A 800 0.46 14.60 41.31
C ASN A 800 0.09 16.09 41.27
N TYR A 801 -0.09 16.68 40.06
CA TYR A 801 -0.36 18.11 39.94
C TYR A 801 -1.55 18.35 39.00
N LEU A 802 -2.75 18.35 39.59
CA LEU A 802 -3.95 18.76 38.89
C LEU A 802 -4.22 20.25 39.18
N ASN A 803 -4.16 21.07 38.15
CA ASN A 803 -4.33 22.55 38.32
C ASN A 803 -5.80 22.95 38.41
N ILE A 804 -6.76 22.04 38.20
CA ILE A 804 -8.21 22.31 38.35
C ILE A 804 -8.69 21.71 39.67
N ASN A 805 -9.32 22.56 40.47
CA ASN A 805 -9.86 22.21 41.77
C ASN A 805 -11.31 21.69 41.66
N LYS A 806 -12.11 22.31 40.79
CA LYS A 806 -13.54 22.07 40.73
C LYS A 806 -14.15 22.45 39.39
N ILE A 807 -15.14 21.69 38.97
CA ILE A 807 -16.09 22.02 37.90
C ILE A 807 -17.44 22.26 38.53
N ASN A 808 -17.99 23.46 38.38
CA ASN A 808 -19.30 23.85 38.85
C ASN A 808 -20.27 23.99 37.70
N ARG A 809 -21.43 23.34 37.76
CA ARG A 809 -22.53 23.61 36.84
C ARG A 809 -23.35 24.80 37.34
N ILE A 810 -23.39 25.86 36.58
CA ILE A 810 -24.19 27.08 36.92
C ILE A 810 -25.63 26.90 36.46
N ASN A 811 -25.84 26.40 35.26
CA ASN A 811 -27.11 25.98 34.70
C ASN A 811 -26.89 24.91 33.61
N GLU A 812 -27.94 24.60 32.85
CA GLU A 812 -27.90 23.50 31.89
C GLU A 812 -26.72 23.58 30.90
N ASN A 813 -26.42 24.77 30.40
CA ASN A 813 -25.40 25.00 29.36
C ASN A 813 -24.35 26.04 29.78
N CYS A 814 -24.14 26.21 31.10
CA CYS A 814 -23.17 27.15 31.65
C CYS A 814 -22.41 26.51 32.80
N PHE A 815 -21.08 26.52 32.69
CA PHE A 815 -20.14 25.84 33.60
C PHE A 815 -19.05 26.81 34.05
N GLU A 816 -18.48 26.54 35.22
CA GLU A 816 -17.33 27.25 35.76
C GLU A 816 -16.22 26.23 36.11
N LEU A 817 -15.04 26.49 35.62
CA LEU A 817 -13.82 25.79 36.05
C LEU A 817 -13.07 26.66 37.05
N LEU A 818 -12.80 26.11 38.23
CA LEU A 818 -12.04 26.78 39.29
C LEU A 818 -10.64 26.17 39.34
N PHE A 819 -9.63 27.00 39.13
CA PHE A 819 -8.22 26.61 39.16
C PHE A 819 -7.60 26.72 40.55
N ALA A 820 -6.48 26.05 40.80
CA ALA A 820 -5.79 26.01 42.09
C ALA A 820 -5.26 27.42 42.53
N ASP A 821 -4.93 28.26 41.58
CA ASP A 821 -4.48 29.64 41.76
C ASP A 821 -5.61 30.67 41.95
N GLY A 822 -6.86 30.20 41.96
CA GLY A 822 -8.06 31.03 42.11
C GLY A 822 -8.61 31.60 40.80
N VAL A 823 -7.93 31.38 39.67
CA VAL A 823 -8.46 31.76 38.34
C VAL A 823 -9.75 30.98 38.06
N ARG A 824 -10.69 31.64 37.42
CA ARG A 824 -11.97 31.03 37.03
C ARG A 824 -12.21 31.18 35.55
N HIS A 825 -12.61 30.06 34.90
CA HIS A 825 -13.11 30.12 33.53
C HIS A 825 -14.59 29.78 33.49
N THR A 826 -15.37 30.56 32.76
CA THR A 826 -16.80 30.28 32.53
C THR A 826 -16.98 29.86 31.07
N ILE A 827 -17.80 28.84 30.87
CA ILE A 827 -18.13 28.28 29.56
C ILE A 827 -19.66 28.33 29.43
N ARG A 828 -20.14 28.92 28.36
CA ARG A 828 -21.57 28.93 28.03
C ARG A 828 -21.73 28.56 26.57
N PHE A 829 -22.69 27.70 26.27
CA PHE A 829 -23.00 27.37 24.87
C PHE A 829 -24.51 27.32 24.63
N THR A 830 -24.90 27.40 23.36
CA THR A 830 -26.31 27.19 22.93
C THR A 830 -26.31 26.21 21.77
N LEU A 831 -27.37 25.40 21.69
CA LEU A 831 -27.56 24.45 20.62
C LEU A 831 -28.25 25.07 19.43
N GLY A 832 -27.83 24.73 18.22
CA GLY A 832 -28.58 24.82 16.99
C GLY A 832 -29.25 23.49 16.69
N ASP A 833 -29.72 23.33 15.47
CA ASP A 833 -30.41 22.09 15.05
C ASP A 833 -29.48 20.87 15.03
N ARG A 834 -28.25 21.05 14.59
CA ARG A 834 -27.28 19.97 14.41
C ARG A 834 -25.84 20.34 14.84
N TYR A 835 -25.59 21.59 15.22
CA TYR A 835 -24.29 22.16 15.56
C TYR A 835 -24.39 23.02 16.80
N LEU A 836 -23.26 23.43 17.36
CA LEU A 836 -23.24 24.52 18.32
C LEU A 836 -23.65 25.82 17.62
N LYS A 837 -24.72 26.48 18.14
CA LYS A 837 -25.14 27.79 17.66
C LYS A 837 -24.21 28.89 18.14
N SER A 838 -23.80 28.82 19.41
CA SER A 838 -22.84 29.76 19.99
C SER A 838 -22.03 29.09 21.10
N LEU A 839 -20.80 29.58 21.31
CA LEU A 839 -19.93 29.21 22.42
C LEU A 839 -19.25 30.47 22.97
N GLU A 840 -19.44 30.73 24.25
CA GLU A 840 -18.76 31.78 24.97
C GLU A 840 -17.85 31.21 26.05
N TRP A 841 -16.61 31.63 26.07
CA TRP A 841 -15.62 31.31 27.09
C TRP A 841 -15.07 32.61 27.68
N LYS A 842 -14.97 32.70 29.01
CA LYS A 842 -14.40 33.86 29.72
C LYS A 842 -13.45 33.40 30.81
N SER A 843 -12.35 34.13 31.01
CA SER A 843 -11.40 33.97 32.09
C SER A 843 -11.49 35.17 33.05
N PHE A 844 -11.48 34.86 34.33
CA PHE A 844 -11.46 35.81 35.42
C PHE A 844 -10.28 35.52 36.35
N ASP A 845 -9.60 36.53 36.78
CA ASP A 845 -8.58 36.40 37.84
C ASP A 845 -9.21 36.14 39.22
N PRO A 846 -8.41 35.90 40.28
CA PRO A 846 -8.93 35.59 41.62
C PRO A 846 -9.80 36.69 42.24
N ASP A 847 -9.62 37.95 41.85
CA ASP A 847 -10.46 39.08 42.37
C ASP A 847 -11.74 39.28 41.55
N GLY A 848 -11.94 38.52 40.50
CA GLY A 848 -13.14 38.52 39.68
C GLY A 848 -13.08 39.47 38.47
N THR A 849 -11.90 40.01 38.14
CA THR A 849 -11.74 40.83 36.93
C THR A 849 -11.69 39.97 35.68
N LEU A 850 -12.44 40.34 34.64
CA LEU A 850 -12.38 39.65 33.33
C LEU A 850 -11.02 39.88 32.66
N THR A 851 -10.29 38.82 32.42
CA THR A 851 -8.95 38.87 31.82
C THR A 851 -8.94 38.52 30.34
N SER A 852 -9.88 37.64 29.92
CA SER A 852 -9.98 37.22 28.52
C SER A 852 -11.36 36.72 28.19
N SER A 853 -11.75 36.80 26.92
CA SER A 853 -12.99 36.21 26.40
C SER A 853 -12.81 35.67 24.96
N ILE A 854 -13.57 34.62 24.65
CA ILE A 854 -13.71 34.00 23.32
C ILE A 854 -15.22 33.91 23.08
N VAL A 855 -15.67 34.36 21.92
CA VAL A 855 -17.06 34.21 21.48
C VAL A 855 -17.05 33.61 20.07
N ILE A 856 -17.81 32.55 19.86
CA ILE A 856 -17.99 31.83 18.60
C ILE A 856 -19.50 31.80 18.33
N GLU A 857 -19.92 32.35 17.17
CA GLU A 857 -21.32 32.44 16.74
C GLU A 857 -21.59 31.63 15.52
#